data_24274b081810164607c08064de4c5562
#
_entry.id   24274b081810164607c08064de4c5562
#
_cell.length_a   1.000
_cell.length_b   1.000
_cell.length_c   1.000
_cell.angle_alpha   90.00
_cell.angle_beta   90.00
_cell.angle_gamma   90.00
#
_symmetry.space_group_name_H-M   'P 1'
#
loop_
_entity.id
_entity.type
_entity.pdbx_description
1 polymer ?
#
loop_
_entity_poly.entity_id
_entity_poly.type
_entity_poly.pdbx_seq_one_letter_code
_entity_poly.pdbx_strand_id
1 'polypeptide(L)'
;MGRLLLVLLAAMAWCAVAASGKSAEVADIPAAPVQDTVMGPAEELAQIADWVSLAFLGQWPPERKPPVTVQCRRQDHSVLRFGQSCIETPLQIGTRQYLHGLGTHATSVIAVGLPPKARLFRAAVGIDNNEDTQGRFGSAVFSVEIQGKGVFRSPVCKGGEEARPVEVPIPADTSELVLKVDTTADGPSHDQADWADAQVVLEDGRAVLLDEGQHASLIEPAIPFSFRYGEAASSALLPNWPRTVRTSDEPDGRRYQVTWTDPASGLAVEAAVRLFRQFPAVEWVVFFENRGQKDTPILADIQALDVQLRTGWVRRPAHLHGLVGDVCGERSFLPQTTLLEPGRPVALSPVGGRPSNGAFPFFNAQYGQEGVIVAIGWSGQWAASLDRAETGPTRLRAGMERTHLRLHPGERIRTPRIVLLPWKGDRLAAHNRWRRLMLFHYVPRLEGRPLRLPIALQCFDRYSWRRPEWATEAGQLAAVRAAAALGCDTYWLDAAWFEGGFPNGVGNWTVKPKEFPRGLKPISDACHALGLKFVLWFEPERVAPGTRIAREHPQFVFAPQGGLFRLDDPAARAFLAELLGKCIADFGIDVYRNDFNIDPLEYWRRNDAPDRQGITEIRYVEGHYALWDTLRAGRPGLWIDNCASGGRRIDLETLSRSVPLWRSDTSCSPGHAEWDQTQTLGLSLYVPLFTACAWSPEAYVLRSAASAGAICQFDYLDPKFPLEKAKAALAEIRENQKYWYGDFYPLTPATTEAEHWAAWQLHRPDLQAGIVLAFRRSRCPYPALMVGLHAVDPQAKYAVQWIREDRTVITETRTGQQLAEDLELHLPQRGTSLLLRYRRLEP
;
A
#
# COMPACT_ATOMS: atom_id res chain seq x y z
N MET A 1 34.48 25.45 -32.64
CA MET A 1 33.98 26.55 -31.78
C MET A 1 32.52 26.37 -31.32
N GLY A 2 31.62 25.89 -32.16
CA GLY A 2 30.19 25.77 -31.74
C GLY A 2 29.90 24.70 -30.68
N ARG A 3 30.64 23.62 -30.59
CA ARG A 3 30.44 22.58 -29.55
C ARG A 3 30.88 22.98 -28.14
N LEU A 4 31.89 23.87 -28.05
CA LEU A 4 32.40 24.35 -26.75
C LEU A 4 31.46 25.37 -26.12
N LEU A 5 30.76 26.16 -26.93
CA LEU A 5 29.81 27.21 -26.48
C LEU A 5 28.52 26.59 -25.94
N LEU A 6 28.04 25.47 -26.52
CA LEU A 6 26.86 24.74 -26.03
C LEU A 6 27.11 24.01 -24.70
N VAL A 7 28.32 23.47 -24.51
CA VAL A 7 28.72 22.85 -23.23
C VAL A 7 28.86 23.88 -22.12
N LEU A 8 29.34 25.06 -22.43
CA LEU A 8 29.45 26.20 -21.47
C LEU A 8 28.06 26.74 -21.08
N LEU A 9 27.12 26.84 -22.02
CA LEU A 9 25.75 27.27 -21.74
C LEU A 9 24.95 26.25 -20.92
N ALA A 10 25.16 24.97 -21.18
CA ALA A 10 24.57 23.89 -20.36
C ALA A 10 25.14 23.86 -18.93
N ALA A 11 26.46 24.09 -18.78
CA ALA A 11 27.10 24.21 -17.48
C ALA A 11 26.66 25.48 -16.71
N MET A 12 26.49 26.60 -17.41
CA MET A 12 25.99 27.83 -16.79
C MET A 12 24.54 27.75 -16.33
N ALA A 13 23.68 27.05 -17.05
CA ALA A 13 22.29 26.82 -16.62
C ALA A 13 22.18 25.99 -15.34
N TRP A 14 23.14 25.10 -15.09
CA TRP A 14 23.24 24.36 -13.81
C TRP A 14 23.87 25.20 -12.69
N CYS A 15 24.87 26.04 -13.00
CA CYS A 15 25.52 26.88 -12.02
C CYS A 15 24.69 28.11 -11.59
N ALA A 16 23.81 28.64 -12.44
CA ALA A 16 22.96 29.78 -12.09
C ALA A 16 21.91 29.47 -11.02
N VAL A 17 21.53 28.19 -10.85
CA VAL A 17 20.62 27.74 -9.78
C VAL A 17 21.37 27.55 -8.45
N ALA A 18 22.69 27.32 -8.50
CA ALA A 18 23.52 27.17 -7.30
C ALA A 18 23.92 28.50 -6.62
N ALA A 19 23.76 29.65 -7.29
CA ALA A 19 24.20 30.96 -6.77
C ALA A 19 23.11 31.75 -6.02
N SER A 20 21.84 31.32 -5.99
CA SER A 20 20.76 31.94 -5.21
C SER A 20 20.51 31.22 -3.88
N GLY A 21 21.49 31.27 -3.00
CA GLY A 21 21.51 30.48 -1.75
C GLY A 21 20.58 30.95 -0.63
N LYS A 22 19.34 31.35 -0.90
CA LYS A 22 18.31 31.53 0.14
C LYS A 22 16.88 31.16 -0.24
N SER A 23 16.59 30.70 -1.45
CA SER A 23 15.24 30.27 -1.86
C SER A 23 15.14 28.83 -2.38
N ALA A 24 16.25 28.11 -2.54
CA ALA A 24 16.30 26.77 -3.13
C ALA A 24 15.92 25.64 -2.15
N GLU A 25 15.98 25.86 -0.84
CA GLU A 25 15.65 24.82 0.16
C GLU A 25 14.16 24.45 0.21
N VAL A 26 13.31 25.32 -0.31
CA VAL A 26 11.83 25.14 -0.24
C VAL A 26 11.28 24.31 -1.41
N ALA A 27 11.98 24.23 -2.55
CA ALA A 27 11.51 23.56 -3.76
C ALA A 27 11.83 22.05 -3.85
N ASP A 28 12.61 21.50 -2.93
CA ASP A 28 13.15 20.13 -3.04
C ASP A 28 12.14 19.02 -2.68
N ILE A 29 11.19 19.29 -1.81
CA ILE A 29 10.14 18.34 -1.43
C ILE A 29 8.82 18.83 -2.00
N PRO A 30 8.06 18.00 -2.75
CA PRO A 30 6.78 18.41 -3.29
C PRO A 30 5.85 18.84 -2.17
N ALA A 31 5.26 20.04 -2.30
CA ALA A 31 4.13 20.43 -1.47
C ALA A 31 2.98 19.43 -1.69
N ALA A 32 2.00 19.41 -0.77
CA ALA A 32 0.75 18.70 -1.07
C ALA A 32 0.22 19.19 -2.42
N PRO A 33 -0.39 18.32 -3.24
CA PRO A 33 -1.03 18.77 -4.47
C PRO A 33 -2.01 19.88 -4.12
N VAL A 34 -2.10 20.89 -4.99
CA VAL A 34 -3.15 21.89 -4.89
C VAL A 34 -4.49 21.14 -4.83
N GLN A 35 -5.44 21.61 -4.03
CA GLN A 35 -6.72 20.92 -3.77
C GLN A 35 -7.43 20.38 -5.02
N ASP A 36 -7.20 21.01 -6.18
CA ASP A 36 -7.82 20.66 -7.46
C ASP A 36 -6.96 19.80 -8.39
N THR A 37 -5.74 19.38 -7.96
CA THR A 37 -4.87 18.55 -8.80
C THR A 37 -5.32 17.10 -8.78
N VAL A 38 -5.94 16.67 -9.88
CA VAL A 38 -6.37 15.27 -10.08
C VAL A 38 -5.15 14.37 -10.36
N MET A 39 -5.01 13.28 -9.62
CA MET A 39 -3.89 12.34 -9.72
C MET A 39 -4.27 10.99 -10.39
N GLY A 40 -5.42 10.96 -11.06
CA GLY A 40 -5.90 9.79 -11.78
C GLY A 40 -6.86 10.18 -12.91
N PRO A 41 -7.17 9.26 -13.84
CA PRO A 41 -8.17 9.48 -14.88
C PRO A 41 -9.53 9.80 -14.27
N ALA A 42 -10.26 10.75 -14.88
CA ALA A 42 -11.59 11.15 -14.39
C ALA A 42 -12.57 9.98 -14.34
N GLU A 43 -12.46 9.05 -15.29
CA GLU A 43 -13.29 7.84 -15.32
C GLU A 43 -13.02 6.94 -14.09
N GLU A 44 -11.76 6.69 -13.72
CA GLU A 44 -11.43 5.88 -12.55
C GLU A 44 -11.90 6.53 -11.23
N LEU A 45 -11.81 7.87 -11.13
CA LEU A 45 -12.36 8.61 -9.99
C LEU A 45 -13.88 8.49 -9.91
N ALA A 46 -14.58 8.55 -11.03
CA ALA A 46 -16.03 8.37 -11.08
C ALA A 46 -16.41 6.93 -10.70
N GLN A 47 -15.70 5.94 -11.24
CA GLN A 47 -15.96 4.52 -10.96
C GLN A 47 -15.78 4.16 -9.47
N ILE A 48 -14.73 4.66 -8.81
CA ILE A 48 -14.56 4.38 -7.38
C ILE A 48 -15.61 5.10 -6.52
N ALA A 49 -16.05 6.29 -6.92
CA ALA A 49 -17.11 7.01 -6.21
C ALA A 49 -18.46 6.29 -6.37
N ASP A 50 -18.77 5.76 -7.55
CA ASP A 50 -19.95 4.92 -7.77
C ASP A 50 -19.89 3.63 -6.95
N TRP A 51 -18.72 2.98 -6.96
CA TRP A 51 -18.51 1.78 -6.16
C TRP A 51 -18.73 2.05 -4.67
N VAL A 52 -18.19 3.13 -4.11
CA VAL A 52 -18.39 3.51 -2.70
C VAL A 52 -19.87 3.73 -2.40
N SER A 53 -20.57 4.43 -3.29
CA SER A 53 -22.00 4.71 -3.12
C SER A 53 -22.83 3.42 -3.16
N LEU A 54 -22.56 2.54 -4.10
CA LEU A 54 -23.23 1.26 -4.21
C LEU A 54 -22.91 0.31 -3.04
N ALA A 55 -21.62 0.17 -2.71
CA ALA A 55 -21.15 -0.78 -1.70
C ALA A 55 -21.55 -0.40 -0.27
N PHE A 56 -21.43 0.88 0.10
CA PHE A 56 -21.69 1.34 1.46
C PHE A 56 -23.07 1.97 1.64
N LEU A 57 -23.59 2.69 0.62
CA LEU A 57 -24.87 3.37 0.71
C LEU A 57 -26.01 2.57 0.05
N GLY A 58 -25.69 1.54 -0.72
CA GLY A 58 -26.68 0.69 -1.42
C GLY A 58 -27.48 1.42 -2.50
N GLN A 59 -26.95 2.51 -3.03
CA GLN A 59 -27.62 3.33 -4.03
C GLN A 59 -26.62 4.02 -4.96
N TRP A 60 -27.02 4.31 -6.18
CA TRP A 60 -26.25 5.13 -7.10
C TRP A 60 -26.15 6.57 -6.60
N PRO A 61 -25.06 7.28 -6.90
CA PRO A 61 -25.05 8.74 -6.79
C PRO A 61 -26.15 9.33 -7.67
N PRO A 62 -26.99 10.25 -7.16
CA PRO A 62 -28.16 10.75 -7.92
C PRO A 62 -27.79 11.30 -9.30
N GLU A 63 -26.66 11.98 -9.41
CA GLU A 63 -26.14 12.62 -10.63
C GLU A 63 -25.55 11.62 -11.64
N ARG A 64 -25.28 10.38 -11.25
CA ARG A 64 -24.68 9.34 -12.10
C ARG A 64 -25.52 8.07 -12.18
N LYS A 65 -26.72 8.08 -11.59
CA LYS A 65 -27.62 6.94 -11.68
C LYS A 65 -28.00 6.72 -13.16
N PRO A 66 -27.68 5.54 -13.74
CA PRO A 66 -28.11 5.25 -15.10
C PRO A 66 -29.64 5.21 -15.19
N PRO A 67 -30.20 5.53 -16.35
CA PRO A 67 -31.64 5.49 -16.54
C PRO A 67 -32.25 4.10 -16.26
N VAL A 68 -31.48 3.06 -16.62
CA VAL A 68 -31.78 1.65 -16.33
C VAL A 68 -30.67 1.12 -15.41
N THR A 69 -31.02 0.43 -14.35
CA THR A 69 -30.02 -0.22 -13.47
C THR A 69 -30.05 -1.73 -13.68
N VAL A 70 -28.89 -2.36 -13.74
CA VAL A 70 -28.75 -3.81 -13.93
C VAL A 70 -28.00 -4.41 -12.75
N GLN A 71 -28.61 -5.42 -12.11
CA GLN A 71 -28.05 -6.12 -10.96
C GLN A 71 -28.07 -7.62 -11.19
N CYS A 72 -26.92 -8.28 -11.19
CA CYS A 72 -26.85 -9.73 -11.17
C CYS A 72 -27.24 -10.24 -9.77
N ARG A 73 -28.34 -10.97 -9.64
CA ARG A 73 -28.79 -11.59 -8.39
C ARG A 73 -28.24 -13.00 -8.19
N ARG A 74 -28.03 -13.70 -9.31
CA ARG A 74 -27.43 -15.04 -9.35
C ARG A 74 -26.73 -15.24 -10.67
N GLN A 75 -25.56 -15.83 -10.61
CA GLN A 75 -24.86 -16.38 -11.77
C GLN A 75 -23.98 -17.52 -11.29
N ASP A 76 -24.22 -18.72 -11.79
CA ASP A 76 -23.54 -19.93 -11.30
C ASP A 76 -22.17 -20.11 -11.96
N HIS A 77 -21.99 -19.58 -13.17
CA HIS A 77 -20.74 -19.68 -13.92
C HIS A 77 -20.35 -18.34 -14.57
N SER A 78 -19.06 -18.04 -14.62
CA SER A 78 -18.51 -16.78 -15.15
C SER A 78 -19.03 -15.52 -14.43
N VAL A 79 -19.06 -14.38 -15.10
CA VAL A 79 -19.56 -13.09 -14.58
C VAL A 79 -20.37 -12.36 -15.63
N LEU A 80 -21.37 -11.57 -15.20
CA LEU A 80 -22.14 -10.71 -16.07
C LEU A 80 -21.23 -9.62 -16.67
N ARG A 81 -21.29 -9.47 -18.00
CA ARG A 81 -20.53 -8.47 -18.76
C ARG A 81 -21.49 -7.53 -19.50
N PHE A 82 -21.02 -6.29 -19.72
CA PHE A 82 -21.74 -5.25 -20.43
C PHE A 82 -21.06 -4.99 -21.78
N GLY A 83 -21.79 -5.07 -22.89
CA GLY A 83 -21.25 -4.91 -24.24
C GLY A 83 -20.26 -5.97 -24.70
N GLN A 84 -20.13 -7.06 -23.96
CA GLN A 84 -19.24 -8.19 -24.23
C GLN A 84 -19.87 -9.50 -23.79
N SER A 85 -19.43 -10.62 -24.39
CA SER A 85 -19.83 -11.94 -23.90
C SER A 85 -19.25 -12.21 -22.49
N CYS A 86 -19.78 -13.21 -21.81
CA CYS A 86 -19.30 -13.56 -20.47
C CYS A 86 -17.84 -14.03 -20.42
N ILE A 87 -17.20 -14.29 -21.57
CA ILE A 87 -15.78 -14.61 -21.72
C ILE A 87 -14.97 -13.47 -22.37
N GLU A 88 -15.51 -12.24 -22.36
CA GLU A 88 -14.82 -11.03 -22.82
C GLU A 88 -14.53 -10.96 -24.34
N THR A 89 -15.26 -11.71 -25.17
CA THR A 89 -15.29 -11.52 -26.62
C THR A 89 -16.39 -10.54 -27.00
N PRO A 90 -16.39 -9.98 -28.23
CA PRO A 90 -17.55 -9.26 -28.74
C PRO A 90 -18.79 -10.15 -28.67
N LEU A 91 -19.96 -9.59 -28.35
CA LEU A 91 -21.24 -10.31 -28.37
C LEU A 91 -21.50 -10.80 -29.80
N GLN A 92 -21.74 -12.10 -29.99
CA GLN A 92 -22.04 -12.68 -31.28
C GLN A 92 -23.03 -13.85 -31.18
N ILE A 93 -24.17 -13.77 -31.83
CA ILE A 93 -25.16 -14.86 -31.92
C ILE A 93 -25.26 -15.29 -33.37
N GLY A 94 -25.13 -16.58 -33.64
CA GLY A 94 -25.01 -17.08 -34.98
C GLY A 94 -23.85 -16.41 -35.74
N THR A 95 -24.17 -15.73 -36.83
CA THR A 95 -23.18 -14.98 -37.63
C THR A 95 -23.14 -13.47 -37.34
N ARG A 96 -24.08 -12.97 -36.53
CA ARG A 96 -24.24 -11.53 -36.27
C ARG A 96 -23.52 -11.09 -35.00
N GLN A 97 -22.69 -10.06 -35.11
CA GLN A 97 -22.09 -9.34 -33.98
C GLN A 97 -22.99 -8.20 -33.50
N TYR A 98 -22.90 -7.92 -32.19
CA TYR A 98 -23.64 -6.86 -31.53
C TYR A 98 -22.69 -5.98 -30.72
N LEU A 99 -22.97 -4.67 -30.71
CA LEU A 99 -22.12 -3.72 -29.95
C LEU A 99 -22.63 -3.52 -28.50
N HIS A 100 -23.92 -3.80 -28.29
CA HIS A 100 -24.63 -3.56 -27.05
C HIS A 100 -25.28 -4.82 -26.51
N GLY A 101 -25.43 -4.89 -25.19
CA GLY A 101 -26.15 -5.98 -24.54
C GLY A 101 -25.46 -6.53 -23.31
N LEU A 102 -25.92 -7.66 -22.84
CA LEU A 102 -25.46 -8.35 -21.64
C LEU A 102 -24.96 -9.75 -22.01
N GLY A 103 -23.68 -10.05 -21.77
CA GLY A 103 -23.17 -11.42 -21.84
C GLY A 103 -23.22 -12.07 -20.48
N THR A 104 -23.80 -13.28 -20.41
CA THR A 104 -23.98 -14.04 -19.16
C THR A 104 -23.75 -15.53 -19.41
N HIS A 105 -23.92 -16.35 -18.38
CA HIS A 105 -23.86 -17.80 -18.48
C HIS A 105 -25.03 -18.40 -17.71
N ALA A 106 -25.62 -19.48 -18.19
CA ALA A 106 -26.67 -20.17 -17.44
C ALA A 106 -26.05 -20.90 -16.20
N THR A 107 -26.69 -20.94 -15.02
CA THR A 107 -27.94 -20.29 -14.68
C THR A 107 -27.66 -18.85 -14.24
N SER A 108 -28.43 -17.90 -14.74
CA SER A 108 -28.32 -16.51 -14.28
C SER A 108 -29.70 -15.88 -14.01
N VAL A 109 -29.71 -14.93 -13.05
CA VAL A 109 -30.86 -14.12 -12.68
C VAL A 109 -30.42 -12.67 -12.57
N ILE A 110 -30.93 -11.82 -13.46
CA ILE A 110 -30.51 -10.43 -13.61
C ILE A 110 -31.76 -9.55 -13.41
N ALA A 111 -31.72 -8.70 -12.38
CA ALA A 111 -32.77 -7.70 -12.14
C ALA A 111 -32.46 -6.43 -12.93
N VAL A 112 -33.46 -5.89 -13.59
CA VAL A 112 -33.42 -4.65 -14.37
C VAL A 112 -34.38 -3.64 -13.75
N GLY A 113 -33.83 -2.63 -13.09
CA GLY A 113 -34.61 -1.51 -12.56
C GLY A 113 -35.02 -0.56 -13.67
N LEU A 114 -36.30 -0.32 -13.80
CA LEU A 114 -36.89 0.39 -14.92
C LEU A 114 -37.01 1.92 -14.65
N PRO A 115 -36.81 2.74 -15.69
CA PRO A 115 -37.07 4.18 -15.58
C PRO A 115 -38.60 4.41 -15.60
N PRO A 116 -39.06 5.59 -15.12
CA PRO A 116 -40.45 6.00 -15.31
C PRO A 116 -40.86 5.97 -16.80
N LYS A 117 -42.11 5.56 -17.06
CA LYS A 117 -42.67 5.48 -18.42
C LYS A 117 -42.04 4.42 -19.33
N ALA A 118 -41.39 3.41 -18.76
CA ALA A 118 -40.98 2.23 -19.49
C ALA A 118 -42.21 1.52 -20.06
N ARG A 119 -42.18 1.15 -21.36
CA ARG A 119 -43.32 0.60 -22.05
C ARG A 119 -43.06 -0.76 -22.69
N LEU A 120 -41.85 -0.99 -23.15
CA LEU A 120 -41.50 -2.21 -23.86
C LEU A 120 -40.04 -2.58 -23.58
N PHE A 121 -39.76 -3.85 -23.28
CA PHE A 121 -38.42 -4.43 -23.28
C PHE A 121 -38.19 -5.12 -24.63
N ARG A 122 -37.02 -4.87 -25.22
CA ARG A 122 -36.55 -5.53 -26.45
C ARG A 122 -35.17 -6.10 -26.28
N ALA A 123 -34.92 -7.28 -26.86
CA ALA A 123 -33.58 -7.87 -26.97
C ALA A 123 -33.54 -8.88 -28.12
N ALA A 124 -32.35 -9.30 -28.50
CA ALA A 124 -32.08 -10.50 -29.27
C ALA A 124 -31.37 -11.52 -28.37
N VAL A 125 -31.82 -12.75 -28.30
CA VAL A 125 -31.22 -13.76 -27.38
C VAL A 125 -30.72 -14.99 -28.12
N GLY A 126 -29.65 -15.58 -27.61
CA GLY A 126 -29.05 -16.79 -28.14
C GLY A 126 -27.80 -17.21 -27.39
N ILE A 127 -27.25 -18.35 -27.79
CA ILE A 127 -25.93 -18.79 -27.32
C ILE A 127 -24.87 -17.98 -28.07
N ASP A 128 -23.89 -17.43 -27.29
CA ASP A 128 -22.78 -16.67 -27.88
C ASP A 128 -21.90 -17.56 -28.76
N ASN A 129 -21.56 -17.06 -29.94
CA ASN A 129 -20.69 -17.76 -30.90
C ASN A 129 -19.26 -17.26 -30.75
N ASN A 130 -18.53 -17.90 -29.88
CA ASN A 130 -17.12 -17.62 -29.61
C ASN A 130 -16.26 -18.89 -29.79
N GLU A 131 -14.98 -18.79 -29.45
CA GLU A 131 -14.03 -19.90 -29.62
C GLU A 131 -14.32 -21.09 -28.68
N ASP A 132 -15.03 -20.90 -27.56
CA ASP A 132 -15.39 -21.97 -26.62
C ASP A 132 -16.68 -22.70 -27.09
N THR A 133 -17.72 -21.98 -27.44
CA THR A 133 -18.95 -22.55 -27.99
C THR A 133 -18.78 -23.04 -29.43
N GLN A 134 -17.79 -22.52 -30.17
CA GLN A 134 -17.45 -22.87 -31.57
C GLN A 134 -18.65 -22.79 -32.53
N GLY A 135 -19.69 -21.99 -32.18
CA GLY A 135 -20.92 -21.91 -32.97
C GLY A 135 -21.71 -23.21 -33.06
N ARG A 136 -21.59 -24.12 -32.08
CA ARG A 136 -22.29 -25.39 -32.09
C ARG A 136 -22.60 -25.97 -30.72
N PHE A 137 -21.84 -25.53 -29.67
CA PHE A 137 -22.04 -26.03 -28.31
C PHE A 137 -22.86 -25.06 -27.48
N GLY A 138 -23.48 -25.58 -26.42
CA GLY A 138 -24.31 -24.86 -25.50
C GLY A 138 -25.79 -24.86 -25.83
N SER A 139 -26.64 -24.83 -24.80
CA SER A 139 -28.07 -24.75 -24.95
C SER A 139 -28.72 -24.11 -23.72
N ALA A 140 -29.57 -23.10 -23.93
CA ALA A 140 -30.19 -22.39 -22.83
C ALA A 140 -31.60 -21.97 -23.14
N VAL A 141 -32.37 -21.65 -22.05
CA VAL A 141 -33.73 -21.10 -22.16
C VAL A 141 -33.72 -19.72 -21.51
N PHE A 142 -34.17 -18.74 -22.27
CA PHE A 142 -34.31 -17.35 -21.83
C PHE A 142 -35.73 -17.09 -21.34
N SER A 143 -35.88 -16.37 -20.22
CA SER A 143 -37.19 -15.96 -19.74
C SER A 143 -37.17 -14.56 -19.12
N VAL A 144 -38.29 -13.89 -19.19
CA VAL A 144 -38.52 -12.57 -18.58
C VAL A 144 -39.66 -12.69 -17.59
N GLU A 145 -39.43 -12.15 -16.38
CA GLU A 145 -40.46 -12.08 -15.34
C GLU A 145 -40.77 -10.62 -14.97
N ILE A 146 -42.00 -10.31 -14.72
CA ILE A 146 -42.46 -9.02 -14.19
C ILE A 146 -43.34 -9.32 -12.97
N GLN A 147 -43.07 -8.66 -11.85
CA GLN A 147 -43.81 -8.87 -10.58
C GLN A 147 -43.90 -10.36 -10.16
N GLY A 148 -42.84 -11.13 -10.41
CA GLY A 148 -42.76 -12.56 -10.09
C GLY A 148 -43.56 -13.48 -11.03
N LYS A 149 -44.12 -12.96 -12.11
CA LYS A 149 -44.81 -13.74 -13.13
C LYS A 149 -44.00 -13.82 -14.41
N GLY A 150 -43.82 -15.02 -14.95
CA GLY A 150 -43.20 -15.23 -16.26
C GLY A 150 -44.08 -14.64 -17.37
N VAL A 151 -43.54 -13.70 -18.11
CA VAL A 151 -44.23 -12.99 -19.23
C VAL A 151 -43.65 -13.38 -20.60
N PHE A 152 -42.46 -13.94 -20.60
CA PHE A 152 -41.81 -14.48 -21.79
C PHE A 152 -40.98 -15.71 -21.43
N ARG A 153 -40.98 -16.71 -22.34
CA ARG A 153 -40.08 -17.87 -22.30
C ARG A 153 -39.71 -18.28 -23.71
N SER A 154 -38.41 -18.38 -24.02
CA SER A 154 -37.94 -18.85 -25.31
C SER A 154 -38.11 -20.39 -25.44
N PRO A 155 -38.14 -20.93 -26.65
CA PRO A 155 -37.72 -22.32 -26.90
C PRO A 155 -36.24 -22.47 -26.46
N VAL A 156 -35.75 -23.71 -26.45
CA VAL A 156 -34.32 -23.96 -26.29
C VAL A 156 -33.54 -23.26 -27.40
N CYS A 157 -32.61 -22.39 -27.07
CA CYS A 157 -31.67 -21.79 -28.00
C CYS A 157 -30.37 -22.60 -27.95
N LYS A 158 -29.82 -22.95 -29.10
CA LYS A 158 -28.61 -23.78 -29.23
C LYS A 158 -27.48 -23.00 -29.90
N GLY A 159 -26.23 -23.41 -29.62
CA GLY A 159 -25.07 -22.85 -30.30
C GLY A 159 -25.21 -22.96 -31.84
N GLY A 160 -24.86 -21.87 -32.54
CA GLY A 160 -24.94 -21.75 -34.00
C GLY A 160 -26.29 -21.34 -34.55
N GLU A 161 -27.35 -21.29 -33.72
CA GLU A 161 -28.64 -20.77 -34.16
C GLU A 161 -28.60 -19.24 -34.29
N GLU A 162 -29.42 -18.69 -35.17
CA GLU A 162 -29.62 -17.24 -35.26
C GLU A 162 -30.35 -16.71 -34.02
N ALA A 163 -30.09 -15.43 -33.72
CA ALA A 163 -30.67 -14.77 -32.59
C ALA A 163 -32.20 -14.73 -32.62
N ARG A 164 -32.86 -14.97 -31.49
CA ARG A 164 -34.29 -14.91 -31.35
C ARG A 164 -34.74 -13.56 -30.81
N PRO A 165 -35.70 -12.88 -31.44
CA PRO A 165 -36.18 -11.61 -30.93
C PRO A 165 -37.00 -11.81 -29.65
N VAL A 166 -36.89 -10.88 -28.74
CA VAL A 166 -37.66 -10.75 -27.50
C VAL A 166 -38.35 -9.40 -27.51
N GLU A 167 -39.67 -9.37 -27.39
CA GLU A 167 -40.44 -8.17 -27.17
C GLU A 167 -41.44 -8.42 -26.05
N VAL A 168 -41.31 -7.66 -24.95
CA VAL A 168 -42.14 -7.81 -23.75
C VAL A 168 -42.77 -6.47 -23.38
N PRO A 169 -44.09 -6.30 -23.51
CA PRO A 169 -44.80 -5.12 -23.02
C PRO A 169 -44.62 -4.97 -21.52
N ILE A 170 -44.28 -3.76 -21.09
CA ILE A 170 -44.11 -3.43 -19.66
C ILE A 170 -45.39 -2.73 -19.18
N PRO A 171 -46.14 -3.30 -18.21
CA PRO A 171 -47.27 -2.64 -17.60
C PRO A 171 -46.91 -1.31 -16.96
N ALA A 172 -47.83 -0.36 -16.92
CA ALA A 172 -47.68 0.88 -16.20
C ALA A 172 -47.32 0.58 -14.71
N ASP A 173 -46.53 1.47 -14.08
CA ASP A 173 -46.11 1.34 -12.69
C ASP A 173 -45.19 0.14 -12.38
N THR A 174 -44.65 -0.53 -13.40
CA THR A 174 -43.63 -1.56 -13.21
C THR A 174 -42.27 -0.90 -12.95
N SER A 175 -41.65 -1.18 -11.80
CA SER A 175 -40.35 -0.65 -11.41
C SER A 175 -39.20 -1.59 -11.71
N GLU A 176 -39.45 -2.87 -11.95
CA GLU A 176 -38.44 -3.90 -12.18
C GLU A 176 -38.96 -5.02 -13.10
N LEU A 177 -38.04 -5.51 -13.95
CA LEU A 177 -38.19 -6.80 -14.61
C LEU A 177 -36.98 -7.69 -14.29
N VAL A 178 -37.13 -9.01 -14.44
CA VAL A 178 -36.08 -9.99 -14.19
C VAL A 178 -35.82 -10.80 -15.44
N LEU A 179 -34.55 -10.77 -15.90
CA LEU A 179 -34.05 -11.61 -16.99
C LEU A 179 -33.46 -12.87 -16.42
N LYS A 180 -33.81 -14.04 -16.94
CA LYS A 180 -33.25 -15.33 -16.52
C LYS A 180 -32.76 -16.11 -17.71
N VAL A 181 -31.65 -16.83 -17.47
CA VAL A 181 -31.13 -17.85 -18.39
C VAL A 181 -31.00 -19.14 -17.60
N ASP A 182 -31.69 -20.16 -18.01
CA ASP A 182 -31.69 -21.48 -17.38
C ASP A 182 -30.94 -22.47 -18.27
N THR A 183 -30.25 -23.43 -17.66
CA THR A 183 -29.65 -24.57 -18.36
C THR A 183 -30.72 -25.49 -18.89
N THR A 184 -30.37 -26.36 -19.83
CA THR A 184 -31.24 -27.43 -20.32
C THR A 184 -30.84 -28.78 -19.73
N ALA A 185 -31.42 -29.88 -20.21
CA ALA A 185 -31.16 -31.21 -19.64
C ALA A 185 -29.75 -31.74 -19.85
N ASP A 186 -28.95 -31.11 -20.74
CA ASP A 186 -27.56 -31.45 -21.04
C ASP A 186 -26.54 -30.77 -20.08
N GLY A 187 -27.06 -29.96 -19.12
CA GLY A 187 -26.24 -29.30 -18.10
C GLY A 187 -25.69 -27.94 -18.55
N PRO A 188 -24.85 -27.31 -17.76
CA PRO A 188 -24.40 -25.92 -17.99
C PRO A 188 -23.21 -25.76 -18.94
N SER A 189 -22.73 -26.83 -19.57
CA SER A 189 -21.50 -26.77 -20.39
C SER A 189 -21.73 -25.91 -21.65
N HIS A 190 -20.88 -24.88 -21.84
CA HIS A 190 -20.92 -23.95 -22.96
C HIS A 190 -22.20 -23.09 -23.06
N ASP A 191 -22.98 -22.98 -21.98
CA ASP A 191 -24.24 -22.19 -21.96
C ASP A 191 -23.95 -20.68 -21.82
N GLN A 192 -23.01 -20.19 -22.61
CA GLN A 192 -22.67 -18.78 -22.74
C GLN A 192 -23.77 -18.08 -23.53
N ALA A 193 -24.43 -17.14 -22.91
CA ALA A 193 -25.72 -16.63 -23.36
C ALA A 193 -25.70 -15.09 -23.43
N ASP A 194 -26.32 -14.57 -24.49
CA ASP A 194 -26.36 -13.13 -24.71
C ASP A 194 -27.82 -12.63 -24.71
N TRP A 195 -27.99 -11.48 -24.04
CA TRP A 195 -29.12 -10.57 -24.24
C TRP A 195 -28.61 -9.41 -25.12
N ALA A 196 -28.48 -9.64 -26.42
CA ALA A 196 -27.92 -8.67 -27.36
C ALA A 196 -28.93 -7.56 -27.68
N ASP A 197 -28.46 -6.34 -27.94
CA ASP A 197 -29.24 -5.11 -28.16
C ASP A 197 -30.37 -4.93 -27.11
N ALA A 198 -30.13 -5.37 -25.88
CA ALA A 198 -31.10 -5.31 -24.79
C ALA A 198 -31.39 -3.87 -24.39
N GLN A 199 -32.67 -3.47 -24.49
CA GLN A 199 -33.10 -2.09 -24.30
C GLN A 199 -34.52 -1.97 -23.73
N VAL A 200 -34.73 -0.87 -23.01
CA VAL A 200 -36.06 -0.43 -22.58
C VAL A 200 -36.54 0.72 -23.45
N VAL A 201 -37.69 0.59 -24.07
CA VAL A 201 -38.31 1.65 -24.87
C VAL A 201 -39.33 2.39 -24.01
N LEU A 202 -39.26 3.71 -23.99
CA LEU A 202 -40.14 4.59 -23.22
C LEU A 202 -41.37 4.99 -24.01
N GLU A 203 -42.35 5.60 -23.33
CA GLU A 203 -43.59 6.09 -23.97
C GLU A 203 -43.36 7.10 -25.11
N ASP A 204 -42.27 7.88 -25.02
CA ASP A 204 -41.87 8.84 -26.05
C ASP A 204 -41.13 8.21 -27.24
N GLY A 205 -40.95 6.88 -27.24
CA GLY A 205 -40.28 6.13 -28.29
C GLY A 205 -38.75 6.07 -28.12
N ARG A 206 -38.15 6.75 -27.14
CA ARG A 206 -36.74 6.70 -26.87
C ARG A 206 -36.36 5.32 -26.31
N ALA A 207 -35.29 4.73 -26.86
CA ALA A 207 -34.70 3.51 -26.39
C ALA A 207 -33.54 3.81 -25.42
N VAL A 208 -33.43 3.05 -24.32
CA VAL A 208 -32.35 3.09 -23.34
C VAL A 208 -31.71 1.70 -23.28
N LEU A 209 -30.46 1.62 -23.63
CA LEU A 209 -29.69 0.37 -23.63
C LEU A 209 -29.41 -0.07 -22.19
N LEU A 210 -29.40 -1.40 -21.95
CA LEU A 210 -29.17 -1.93 -20.62
C LEU A 210 -27.71 -1.87 -20.17
N ASP A 211 -26.76 -1.80 -21.09
CA ASP A 211 -25.32 -1.71 -20.83
C ASP A 211 -24.82 -0.28 -20.69
N GLU A 212 -25.62 0.73 -21.05
CA GLU A 212 -25.24 2.13 -20.98
C GLU A 212 -25.21 2.63 -19.53
N GLY A 213 -24.05 3.22 -19.15
CA GLY A 213 -23.86 3.82 -17.82
C GLY A 213 -23.77 2.81 -16.67
N GLN A 214 -23.65 1.53 -16.94
CA GLN A 214 -23.53 0.52 -15.89
C GLN A 214 -22.15 0.54 -15.20
N HIS A 215 -22.12 0.09 -13.95
CA HIS A 215 -20.88 -0.05 -13.20
C HIS A 215 -20.05 -1.23 -13.72
N ALA A 216 -18.92 -0.91 -14.37
CA ALA A 216 -18.01 -1.87 -14.99
C ALA A 216 -16.65 -2.00 -14.26
N SER A 217 -16.59 -1.76 -12.95
CA SER A 217 -15.35 -1.93 -12.17
C SER A 217 -15.00 -3.40 -11.98
N LEU A 218 -13.68 -3.67 -11.86
CA LEU A 218 -13.17 -4.97 -11.48
C LEU A 218 -13.76 -5.46 -10.13
N ILE A 219 -14.02 -4.56 -9.20
CA ILE A 219 -14.54 -4.89 -7.86
C ILE A 219 -16.07 -4.82 -7.89
N GLU A 220 -16.74 -5.91 -7.53
CA GLU A 220 -18.20 -5.90 -7.43
C GLU A 220 -18.69 -4.97 -6.31
N PRO A 221 -19.76 -4.18 -6.54
CA PRO A 221 -20.28 -3.26 -5.56
C PRO A 221 -21.20 -3.97 -4.56
N ALA A 222 -20.61 -4.57 -3.53
CA ALA A 222 -21.30 -5.15 -2.39
C ALA A 222 -20.68 -4.62 -1.09
N ILE A 223 -21.34 -4.80 0.07
CA ILE A 223 -20.73 -4.44 1.36
C ILE A 223 -19.36 -5.11 1.45
N PRO A 224 -18.25 -4.35 1.56
CA PRO A 224 -16.90 -4.86 1.33
C PRO A 224 -16.23 -5.44 2.58
N PHE A 225 -17.01 -5.80 3.59
CA PHE A 225 -16.55 -6.47 4.80
C PHE A 225 -17.56 -7.54 5.23
N SER A 226 -17.11 -8.49 6.02
CA SER A 226 -17.97 -9.55 6.52
C SER A 226 -17.61 -9.98 7.94
N PHE A 227 -18.56 -10.61 8.62
CA PHE A 227 -18.39 -11.22 9.93
C PHE A 227 -19.48 -12.27 10.18
N ARG A 228 -19.27 -13.10 11.18
CA ARG A 228 -20.32 -13.94 11.75
C ARG A 228 -20.78 -13.35 13.08
N TYR A 229 -22.07 -13.42 13.36
CA TYR A 229 -22.70 -12.97 14.59
C TYR A 229 -23.63 -14.04 15.14
N GLY A 230 -23.20 -14.73 16.18
CA GLY A 230 -23.74 -16.03 16.54
C GLY A 230 -23.57 -17.01 15.36
N GLU A 231 -24.67 -17.61 14.92
CA GLU A 231 -24.67 -18.55 13.79
C GLU A 231 -24.89 -17.87 12.42
N ALA A 232 -25.26 -16.59 12.41
CA ALA A 232 -25.64 -15.91 11.18
C ALA A 232 -24.47 -15.17 10.52
N ALA A 233 -24.44 -15.15 9.18
CA ALA A 233 -23.51 -14.35 8.41
C ALA A 233 -24.00 -12.90 8.29
N SER A 234 -23.08 -11.93 8.26
CA SER A 234 -23.39 -10.50 8.11
C SER A 234 -24.18 -10.17 6.86
N SER A 235 -24.00 -10.93 5.77
CA SER A 235 -24.76 -10.78 4.52
C SER A 235 -26.27 -11.04 4.68
N ALA A 236 -26.66 -11.87 5.63
CA ALA A 236 -28.06 -12.13 5.96
C ALA A 236 -28.60 -11.10 6.99
N LEU A 237 -27.75 -10.47 7.77
CA LEU A 237 -28.13 -9.58 8.87
C LEU A 237 -28.21 -8.12 8.44
N LEU A 238 -27.14 -7.58 7.85
CA LEU A 238 -26.99 -6.15 7.56
C LEU A 238 -28.09 -5.58 6.66
N PRO A 239 -28.64 -6.30 5.66
CA PRO A 239 -29.75 -5.79 4.86
C PRO A 239 -31.03 -5.53 5.68
N ASN A 240 -31.18 -6.22 6.83
CA ASN A 240 -32.39 -6.16 7.67
C ASN A 240 -32.20 -5.24 8.90
N TRP A 241 -30.97 -4.77 9.15
CA TRP A 241 -30.72 -3.89 10.28
C TRP A 241 -30.99 -2.42 9.94
N PRO A 242 -31.61 -1.64 10.83
CA PRO A 242 -31.71 -0.19 10.68
C PRO A 242 -30.34 0.42 10.39
N ARG A 243 -30.30 1.28 9.37
CA ARG A 243 -29.07 1.92 8.90
C ARG A 243 -29.16 3.44 8.97
N THR A 244 -28.11 4.08 9.47
CA THR A 244 -27.96 5.53 9.43
C THR A 244 -26.70 5.90 8.65
N VAL A 245 -26.73 7.04 7.94
CA VAL A 245 -25.60 7.55 7.15
C VAL A 245 -25.37 9.00 7.52
N ARG A 246 -24.11 9.33 7.84
CA ARG A 246 -23.63 10.70 7.98
C ARG A 246 -22.56 10.95 6.94
N THR A 247 -22.56 12.11 6.32
CA THR A 247 -21.59 12.50 5.29
C THR A 247 -20.98 13.85 5.63
N SER A 248 -19.68 13.98 5.42
CA SER A 248 -18.96 15.26 5.49
C SER A 248 -18.00 15.41 4.32
N ASP A 249 -17.91 16.61 3.77
CA ASP A 249 -16.90 16.96 2.78
C ASP A 249 -15.71 17.60 3.49
N GLU A 250 -14.52 17.05 3.24
CA GLU A 250 -13.24 17.53 3.77
C GLU A 250 -12.30 17.92 2.62
N PRO A 251 -11.26 18.71 2.88
CA PRO A 251 -10.34 19.17 1.82
C PRO A 251 -9.74 18.02 1.00
N ASP A 252 -9.47 16.88 1.64
CA ASP A 252 -8.82 15.72 1.06
C ASP A 252 -9.78 14.65 0.52
N GLY A 253 -11.10 14.83 0.67
CA GLY A 253 -12.10 13.88 0.19
C GLY A 253 -13.42 13.94 0.92
N ARG A 254 -14.30 13.01 0.58
CA ARG A 254 -15.60 12.84 1.23
C ARG A 254 -15.54 11.70 2.23
N ARG A 255 -16.11 11.93 3.41
CA ARG A 255 -16.22 10.92 4.45
C ARG A 255 -17.66 10.47 4.62
N TYR A 256 -17.83 9.19 4.89
CA TYR A 256 -19.11 8.58 5.22
C TYR A 256 -18.97 7.81 6.52
N GLN A 257 -19.94 7.97 7.41
CA GLN A 257 -20.16 7.08 8.57
C GLN A 257 -21.46 6.33 8.31
N VAL A 258 -21.35 5.04 8.05
CA VAL A 258 -22.51 4.18 7.82
C VAL A 258 -22.62 3.23 9.02
N THR A 259 -23.71 3.33 9.74
CA THR A 259 -23.94 2.54 10.97
C THR A 259 -25.16 1.66 10.80
N TRP A 260 -24.99 0.37 10.97
CA TRP A 260 -26.05 -0.63 11.11
C TRP A 260 -26.21 -0.97 12.59
N THR A 261 -27.44 -1.14 13.06
CA THR A 261 -27.70 -1.46 14.46
C THR A 261 -28.62 -2.67 14.55
N ASP A 262 -28.15 -3.71 15.26
CA ASP A 262 -28.99 -4.86 15.60
C ASP A 262 -30.08 -4.43 16.59
N PRO A 263 -31.36 -4.50 16.22
CA PRO A 263 -32.44 -4.09 17.11
C PRO A 263 -32.63 -5.02 18.33
N ALA A 264 -32.09 -6.24 18.26
CA ALA A 264 -32.25 -7.23 19.32
C ALA A 264 -31.20 -7.11 20.42
N SER A 265 -29.94 -6.93 20.06
CA SER A 265 -28.81 -6.89 21.00
C SER A 265 -28.26 -5.49 21.25
N GLY A 266 -28.53 -4.52 20.38
CA GLY A 266 -27.92 -3.21 20.41
C GLY A 266 -26.48 -3.17 19.85
N LEU A 267 -26.02 -4.22 19.19
CA LEU A 267 -24.73 -4.17 18.48
C LEU A 267 -24.79 -3.14 17.37
N ALA A 268 -23.90 -2.15 17.40
CA ALA A 268 -23.69 -1.19 16.33
C ALA A 268 -22.45 -1.58 15.52
N VAL A 269 -22.60 -1.67 14.18
CA VAL A 269 -21.51 -1.88 13.22
C VAL A 269 -21.37 -0.61 12.40
N GLU A 270 -20.26 0.10 12.56
CA GLU A 270 -19.99 1.38 11.90
C GLU A 270 -18.84 1.25 10.90
N ALA A 271 -19.09 1.52 9.64
CA ALA A 271 -18.07 1.71 8.63
C ALA A 271 -17.71 3.21 8.51
N ALA A 272 -16.50 3.57 8.89
CA ALA A 272 -15.93 4.90 8.68
C ALA A 272 -15.15 4.88 7.37
N VAL A 273 -15.68 5.50 6.33
CA VAL A 273 -15.20 5.45 4.95
C VAL A 273 -14.67 6.81 4.52
N ARG A 274 -13.55 6.82 3.81
CA ARG A 274 -13.00 8.02 3.15
C ARG A 274 -12.81 7.75 1.66
N LEU A 275 -13.50 8.53 0.84
CA LEU A 275 -13.30 8.59 -0.61
C LEU A 275 -12.33 9.74 -0.91
N PHE A 276 -11.17 9.44 -1.47
CA PHE A 276 -10.18 10.48 -1.80
C PHE A 276 -10.64 11.34 -2.99
N ARG A 277 -10.44 12.66 -2.90
CA ARG A 277 -10.84 13.59 -3.96
C ARG A 277 -9.92 13.50 -5.19
N GLN A 278 -8.63 13.32 -4.96
CA GLN A 278 -7.60 13.43 -6.01
C GLN A 278 -7.15 12.08 -6.56
N PHE A 279 -7.46 11.00 -5.86
CA PHE A 279 -7.00 9.65 -6.20
C PHE A 279 -8.20 8.72 -6.38
N PRO A 280 -8.17 7.80 -7.36
CA PRO A 280 -9.17 6.76 -7.47
C PRO A 280 -8.96 5.72 -6.35
N ALA A 281 -9.11 6.15 -5.12
CA ALA A 281 -8.85 5.35 -3.93
C ALA A 281 -9.92 5.56 -2.87
N VAL A 282 -10.11 4.54 -2.06
CA VAL A 282 -10.99 4.54 -0.90
C VAL A 282 -10.31 3.86 0.28
N GLU A 283 -10.53 4.39 1.47
CA GLU A 283 -10.14 3.72 2.73
C GLU A 283 -11.35 3.52 3.64
N TRP A 284 -11.31 2.51 4.50
CA TRP A 284 -12.27 2.36 5.57
C TRP A 284 -11.71 1.60 6.77
N VAL A 285 -12.39 1.80 7.91
CA VAL A 285 -12.25 1.01 9.13
C VAL A 285 -13.66 0.65 9.58
N VAL A 286 -13.87 -0.59 10.03
CA VAL A 286 -15.14 -1.01 10.61
C VAL A 286 -15.00 -1.09 12.13
N PHE A 287 -15.96 -0.53 12.84
CA PHE A 287 -16.05 -0.58 14.29
C PHE A 287 -17.25 -1.41 14.71
N PHE A 288 -17.09 -2.16 15.78
CA PHE A 288 -18.15 -2.91 16.44
C PHE A 288 -18.29 -2.37 17.87
N GLU A 289 -19.49 -1.95 18.26
CA GLU A 289 -19.77 -1.35 19.57
C GLU A 289 -21.00 -2.01 20.19
N ASN A 290 -20.86 -2.54 21.39
CA ASN A 290 -22.01 -3.03 22.14
C ASN A 290 -22.71 -1.87 22.88
N ARG A 291 -23.82 -1.37 22.33
CA ARG A 291 -24.69 -0.35 22.93
C ARG A 291 -25.82 -0.94 23.77
N GLY A 292 -25.87 -2.28 23.86
CA GLY A 292 -26.85 -2.98 24.69
C GLY A 292 -26.47 -3.05 26.17
N GLN A 293 -27.31 -3.75 26.94
CA GLN A 293 -27.11 -3.94 28.39
C GLN A 293 -26.55 -5.32 28.78
N LYS A 294 -26.33 -6.20 27.78
CA LYS A 294 -25.81 -7.55 27.95
C LYS A 294 -24.67 -7.80 27.00
N ASP A 295 -23.88 -8.83 27.29
CA ASP A 295 -22.85 -9.29 26.34
C ASP A 295 -23.48 -9.63 24.99
N THR A 296 -22.75 -9.34 23.92
CA THR A 296 -23.19 -9.72 22.56
C THR A 296 -23.11 -11.24 22.38
N PRO A 297 -23.86 -11.82 21.46
CA PRO A 297 -23.46 -13.06 20.80
C PRO A 297 -22.02 -13.00 20.31
N ILE A 298 -21.41 -14.14 20.00
CA ILE A 298 -20.04 -14.22 19.49
C ILE A 298 -19.95 -13.51 18.13
N LEU A 299 -19.00 -12.57 18.02
CA LEU A 299 -18.49 -12.02 16.79
C LEU A 299 -17.27 -12.85 16.34
N ALA A 300 -17.34 -13.46 15.17
CA ALA A 300 -16.26 -14.31 14.67
C ALA A 300 -15.95 -14.02 13.20
N ASP A 301 -14.78 -14.46 12.74
CA ASP A 301 -14.35 -14.40 11.34
C ASP A 301 -14.50 -12.99 10.75
N ILE A 302 -14.11 -11.96 11.51
CA ILE A 302 -14.24 -10.58 11.08
C ILE A 302 -13.23 -10.32 9.96
N GLN A 303 -13.76 -10.07 8.74
CA GLN A 303 -12.98 -9.67 7.58
C GLN A 303 -13.18 -8.17 7.33
N ALA A 304 -12.11 -7.39 7.49
CA ALA A 304 -12.14 -5.96 7.20
C ALA A 304 -12.33 -5.68 5.71
N LEU A 305 -11.88 -6.60 4.87
CA LEU A 305 -12.07 -6.66 3.42
C LEU A 305 -12.68 -8.00 3.06
N ASP A 306 -13.78 -7.98 2.31
CA ASP A 306 -14.40 -9.16 1.70
C ASP A 306 -15.10 -8.72 0.42
N VAL A 307 -14.43 -8.86 -0.71
CA VAL A 307 -14.92 -8.42 -2.02
C VAL A 307 -14.79 -9.51 -3.08
N GLN A 308 -15.62 -9.42 -4.09
CA GLN A 308 -15.52 -10.21 -5.31
C GLN A 308 -14.85 -9.38 -6.41
N LEU A 309 -13.80 -9.94 -7.02
CA LEU A 309 -13.18 -9.39 -8.21
C LEU A 309 -13.76 -10.10 -9.44
N ARG A 310 -14.25 -9.34 -10.41
CA ARG A 310 -14.87 -9.86 -11.64
C ARG A 310 -13.82 -10.44 -12.60
N THR A 311 -13.11 -11.46 -12.16
CA THR A 311 -12.03 -12.07 -12.95
C THR A 311 -12.53 -12.97 -14.08
N GLY A 312 -13.81 -13.38 -14.08
CA GLY A 312 -14.41 -14.18 -15.13
C GLY A 312 -13.71 -15.51 -15.46
N TRP A 313 -14.09 -16.12 -16.55
CA TRP A 313 -13.43 -17.33 -17.06
C TRP A 313 -12.02 -17.04 -17.58
N VAL A 314 -11.23 -18.07 -17.64
CA VAL A 314 -9.77 -18.29 -17.67
C VAL A 314 -8.93 -17.60 -18.77
N ARG A 315 -9.44 -16.70 -19.60
CA ARG A 315 -8.65 -16.16 -20.73
C ARG A 315 -7.55 -15.20 -20.37
N ARG A 316 -7.75 -14.43 -19.30
CA ARG A 316 -6.73 -13.51 -18.82
C ARG A 316 -6.07 -14.07 -17.56
N PRO A 317 -4.75 -14.07 -17.49
CA PRO A 317 -4.07 -14.47 -16.27
C PRO A 317 -4.42 -13.49 -15.14
N ALA A 318 -4.73 -14.07 -14.00
CA ALA A 318 -4.85 -13.31 -12.75
C ALA A 318 -3.58 -13.51 -11.92
N HIS A 319 -2.97 -12.43 -11.50
CA HIS A 319 -1.73 -12.45 -10.73
C HIS A 319 -1.87 -11.70 -9.41
N LEU A 320 -1.23 -12.22 -8.39
CA LEU A 320 -0.96 -11.51 -7.16
C LEU A 320 0.50 -11.05 -7.16
N HIS A 321 0.71 -9.73 -7.17
CA HIS A 321 2.03 -9.13 -7.03
C HIS A 321 2.17 -8.62 -5.60
N GLY A 322 3.11 -9.17 -4.84
CA GLY A 322 3.41 -8.78 -3.47
C GLY A 322 4.90 -8.72 -3.22
N LEU A 323 5.27 -8.58 -1.96
CA LEU A 323 6.64 -8.66 -1.49
C LEU A 323 6.77 -9.72 -0.40
N VAL A 324 7.93 -10.33 -0.32
CA VAL A 324 8.39 -10.92 0.93
C VAL A 324 8.47 -9.81 1.97
N GLY A 325 8.10 -10.07 3.21
CA GLY A 325 8.36 -9.14 4.31
C GLY A 325 9.85 -9.05 4.63
N ASP A 326 10.19 -8.36 5.72
CA ASP A 326 11.58 -8.39 6.19
C ASP A 326 11.89 -9.75 6.87
N VAL A 327 12.88 -10.45 6.35
CA VAL A 327 13.39 -11.72 6.89
C VAL A 327 14.84 -11.59 7.37
N CYS A 328 15.36 -10.35 7.43
CA CYS A 328 16.75 -10.04 7.76
C CYS A 328 17.75 -10.84 6.89
N GLY A 329 17.56 -10.80 5.58
CA GLY A 329 18.36 -11.55 4.62
C GLY A 329 18.21 -11.04 3.19
N GLU A 330 18.85 -11.73 2.26
CA GLU A 330 18.84 -11.36 0.83
C GLU A 330 17.45 -11.26 0.19
N ARG A 331 16.48 -12.01 0.74
CA ARG A 331 15.10 -12.04 0.25
C ARG A 331 14.19 -10.98 0.87
N SER A 332 14.69 -10.16 1.82
CA SER A 332 13.89 -9.08 2.40
C SER A 332 13.36 -8.15 1.31
N PHE A 333 12.04 -7.94 1.30
CA PHE A 333 11.30 -7.13 0.33
C PHE A 333 11.42 -7.56 -1.14
N LEU A 334 11.84 -8.80 -1.41
CA LEU A 334 11.89 -9.34 -2.77
C LEU A 334 10.47 -9.38 -3.37
N PRO A 335 10.23 -8.78 -4.55
CA PRO A 335 8.96 -8.91 -5.25
C PRO A 335 8.64 -10.35 -5.62
N GLN A 336 7.39 -10.72 -5.41
CA GLN A 336 6.84 -12.03 -5.76
C GLN A 336 5.60 -11.85 -6.63
N THR A 337 5.51 -12.69 -7.66
CA THR A 337 4.32 -12.78 -8.51
C THR A 337 3.79 -14.20 -8.45
N THR A 338 2.56 -14.35 -8.00
CA THR A 338 1.86 -15.64 -7.91
C THR A 338 0.73 -15.67 -8.91
N LEU A 339 0.67 -16.68 -9.75
CA LEU A 339 -0.49 -16.93 -10.62
C LEU A 339 -1.66 -17.40 -9.73
N LEU A 340 -2.80 -16.73 -9.86
CA LEU A 340 -4.04 -17.13 -9.18
C LEU A 340 -4.74 -18.19 -10.02
N GLU A 341 -4.43 -19.46 -9.73
CA GLU A 341 -5.05 -20.60 -10.41
C GLU A 341 -6.46 -20.84 -9.86
N PRO A 342 -7.44 -21.19 -10.72
CA PRO A 342 -8.77 -21.59 -10.27
C PRO A 342 -8.72 -22.78 -9.29
N GLY A 343 -9.52 -22.73 -8.23
CA GLY A 343 -9.60 -23.77 -7.22
C GLY A 343 -8.37 -23.90 -6.29
N ARG A 344 -7.37 -23.01 -6.43
CA ARG A 344 -6.17 -22.98 -5.59
C ARG A 344 -6.06 -21.65 -4.83
N PRO A 345 -6.54 -21.56 -3.61
CA PRO A 345 -6.47 -20.35 -2.83
C PRO A 345 -5.03 -19.97 -2.49
N VAL A 346 -4.74 -18.68 -2.56
CA VAL A 346 -3.47 -18.09 -2.10
C VAL A 346 -3.72 -17.39 -0.77
N ALA A 347 -2.92 -17.70 0.24
CA ALA A 347 -2.99 -17.09 1.56
C ALA A 347 -1.72 -16.31 1.88
N LEU A 348 -1.88 -15.17 2.53
CA LEU A 348 -0.80 -14.31 3.03
C LEU A 348 -1.02 -14.07 4.53
N SER A 349 0.04 -14.18 5.32
CA SER A 349 0.02 -13.87 6.75
C SER A 349 1.45 -13.61 7.24
N PRO A 350 1.68 -12.65 8.13
CA PRO A 350 2.99 -12.44 8.75
C PRO A 350 3.26 -13.49 9.83
N VAL A 351 4.46 -13.48 10.39
CA VAL A 351 4.87 -14.39 11.46
C VAL A 351 5.06 -13.62 12.76
N GLY A 352 4.55 -14.20 13.87
CA GLY A 352 4.85 -13.76 15.23
C GLY A 352 4.14 -12.49 15.69
N GLY A 353 3.17 -11.97 14.93
CA GLY A 353 2.39 -10.78 15.30
C GLY A 353 3.00 -9.46 14.84
N ARG A 354 4.08 -9.46 14.06
CA ARG A 354 4.67 -8.25 13.47
C ARG A 354 4.30 -8.18 11.99
N PRO A 355 3.61 -7.13 11.51
CA PRO A 355 2.80 -7.12 10.28
C PRO A 355 3.57 -7.30 8.97
N SER A 356 4.88 -7.04 8.95
CA SER A 356 5.73 -7.24 7.77
C SER A 356 6.88 -8.23 8.01
N ASN A 357 6.75 -9.12 8.99
CA ASN A 357 7.67 -10.23 9.22
C ASN A 357 7.32 -11.42 8.31
N GLY A 358 8.10 -11.65 7.26
CA GLY A 358 7.94 -12.76 6.31
C GLY A 358 6.92 -12.51 5.20
N ALA A 359 5.82 -11.83 5.44
CA ALA A 359 4.84 -11.37 4.44
C ALA A 359 4.68 -9.86 4.53
N PHE A 360 4.27 -9.22 3.44
CA PHE A 360 4.11 -7.76 3.37
C PHE A 360 2.63 -7.38 3.23
N PRO A 361 2.11 -6.41 4.01
CA PRO A 361 0.67 -6.11 4.05
C PRO A 361 0.16 -5.26 2.89
N PHE A 362 0.95 -5.06 1.82
CA PHE A 362 0.56 -4.38 0.60
C PHE A 362 0.80 -5.30 -0.58
N PHE A 363 -0.20 -5.40 -1.46
CA PHE A 363 -0.15 -6.23 -2.65
C PHE A 363 -1.04 -5.69 -3.76
N ASN A 364 -0.87 -6.19 -4.97
CA ASN A 364 -1.62 -5.79 -6.15
C ASN A 364 -2.22 -7.04 -6.82
N ALA A 365 -3.54 -7.15 -6.80
CA ALA A 365 -4.26 -8.19 -7.52
C ALA A 365 -4.57 -7.68 -8.92
N GLN A 366 -3.98 -8.32 -9.94
CA GLN A 366 -4.08 -7.95 -11.35
C GLN A 366 -4.86 -8.99 -12.13
N TYR A 367 -5.72 -8.54 -13.03
CA TYR A 367 -6.44 -9.33 -14.02
C TYR A 367 -6.33 -8.66 -15.39
N GLY A 368 -5.56 -9.26 -16.31
CA GLY A 368 -5.25 -8.63 -17.60
C GLY A 368 -4.59 -7.24 -17.43
N GLN A 369 -5.24 -6.23 -17.98
CA GLN A 369 -4.77 -4.82 -17.91
C GLN A 369 -5.49 -3.98 -16.85
N GLU A 370 -6.08 -4.61 -15.85
CA GLU A 370 -6.70 -3.92 -14.72
C GLU A 370 -6.34 -4.61 -13.41
N GLY A 371 -6.49 -3.92 -12.30
CA GLY A 371 -6.19 -4.50 -11.01
C GLY A 371 -6.59 -3.60 -9.86
N VAL A 372 -6.23 -4.04 -8.66
CA VAL A 372 -6.43 -3.29 -7.42
C VAL A 372 -5.21 -3.41 -6.52
N ILE A 373 -4.64 -2.28 -6.12
CA ILE A 373 -3.65 -2.24 -5.06
C ILE A 373 -4.40 -2.21 -3.73
N VAL A 374 -4.00 -3.11 -2.84
CA VAL A 374 -4.59 -3.31 -1.51
C VAL A 374 -3.54 -3.02 -0.45
N ALA A 375 -3.91 -2.27 0.58
CA ALA A 375 -3.10 -2.10 1.77
C ALA A 375 -3.90 -2.43 3.02
N ILE A 376 -3.26 -3.18 3.93
CA ILE A 376 -3.78 -3.56 5.23
C ILE A 376 -3.04 -2.74 6.28
N GLY A 377 -3.76 -1.90 7.01
CA GLY A 377 -3.25 -1.13 8.15
C GLY A 377 -3.57 -1.83 9.45
N TRP A 378 -2.67 -2.71 9.89
CA TRP A 378 -2.76 -3.40 11.16
C TRP A 378 -1.39 -3.79 11.66
N SER A 379 -0.98 -3.25 12.80
CA SER A 379 0.35 -3.51 13.37
C SER A 379 0.40 -4.79 14.21
N GLY A 380 -0.42 -5.79 13.82
CA GLY A 380 -0.56 -7.09 14.45
C GLY A 380 -0.59 -8.23 13.42
N GLN A 381 -1.19 -9.36 13.82
CA GLN A 381 -1.32 -10.58 13.01
C GLN A 381 -2.54 -10.45 12.08
N TRP A 382 -2.31 -9.95 10.89
CA TRP A 382 -3.31 -9.94 9.82
C TRP A 382 -3.26 -11.23 8.99
N ALA A 383 -4.33 -11.51 8.25
CA ALA A 383 -4.35 -12.53 7.21
C ALA A 383 -5.10 -11.99 5.98
N ALA A 384 -4.70 -12.46 4.80
CA ALA A 384 -5.43 -12.24 3.56
C ALA A 384 -5.50 -13.52 2.75
N SER A 385 -6.58 -13.69 1.97
CA SER A 385 -6.74 -14.81 1.05
C SER A 385 -7.37 -14.37 -0.25
N LEU A 386 -6.89 -14.95 -1.36
CA LEU A 386 -7.46 -14.82 -2.68
C LEU A 386 -7.88 -16.22 -3.13
N ASP A 387 -9.18 -16.39 -3.36
CA ASP A 387 -9.78 -17.65 -3.75
C ASP A 387 -10.49 -17.46 -5.10
N ARG A 388 -9.86 -17.96 -6.17
CA ARG A 388 -10.42 -17.89 -7.52
C ARG A 388 -11.30 -19.10 -7.76
N ALA A 389 -12.59 -18.85 -7.97
CA ALA A 389 -13.51 -19.91 -8.33
C ALA A 389 -13.11 -20.55 -9.68
N GLU A 390 -13.44 -21.82 -9.89
CA GLU A 390 -13.13 -22.53 -11.14
C GLU A 390 -13.74 -21.85 -12.37
N THR A 391 -14.93 -21.29 -12.21
CA THR A 391 -15.72 -20.68 -13.29
C THR A 391 -16.27 -19.30 -12.94
N GLY A 392 -15.71 -18.63 -11.94
CA GLY A 392 -16.32 -17.43 -11.42
C GLY A 392 -15.31 -16.36 -10.96
N PRO A 393 -15.79 -15.42 -10.14
CA PRO A 393 -14.99 -14.34 -9.62
C PRO A 393 -13.90 -14.83 -8.66
N THR A 394 -12.92 -13.97 -8.40
CA THR A 394 -11.95 -14.15 -7.33
C THR A 394 -12.44 -13.45 -6.06
N ARG A 395 -12.64 -14.20 -5.00
CA ARG A 395 -12.92 -13.63 -3.68
C ARG A 395 -11.64 -13.20 -3.00
N LEU A 396 -11.56 -11.94 -2.61
CA LEU A 396 -10.44 -11.37 -1.87
C LEU A 396 -10.92 -11.00 -0.47
N ARG A 397 -10.28 -11.59 0.56
CA ARG A 397 -10.55 -11.33 1.97
C ARG A 397 -9.30 -10.87 2.68
N ALA A 398 -9.46 -9.96 3.65
CA ALA A 398 -8.39 -9.59 4.58
C ALA A 398 -8.97 -9.08 5.90
N GLY A 399 -8.27 -9.40 7.00
CA GLY A 399 -8.67 -8.99 8.34
C GLY A 399 -7.63 -9.38 9.37
N MET A 400 -8.00 -9.42 10.64
CA MET A 400 -7.21 -10.11 11.65
C MET A 400 -7.25 -11.62 11.38
N GLU A 401 -6.13 -12.30 11.64
CA GLU A 401 -6.06 -13.75 11.40
C GLU A 401 -7.08 -14.52 12.25
N ARG A 402 -7.33 -14.07 13.48
CA ARG A 402 -8.25 -14.76 14.40
C ARG A 402 -9.12 -13.79 15.16
N THR A 403 -10.43 -13.95 15.05
CA THR A 403 -11.44 -13.25 15.86
C THR A 403 -12.55 -14.22 16.27
N HIS A 404 -12.80 -14.37 17.58
CA HIS A 404 -13.90 -15.13 18.14
C HIS A 404 -14.21 -14.58 19.53
N LEU A 405 -15.03 -13.52 19.59
CA LEU A 405 -15.18 -12.75 20.81
C LEU A 405 -16.58 -12.20 21.00
N ARG A 406 -17.03 -12.07 22.25
CA ARG A 406 -18.17 -11.24 22.62
C ARG A 406 -17.71 -9.86 23.04
N LEU A 407 -18.57 -8.88 22.94
CA LEU A 407 -18.37 -7.53 23.49
C LEU A 407 -19.23 -7.36 24.72
N HIS A 408 -18.61 -6.89 25.82
CA HIS A 408 -19.33 -6.45 27.01
C HIS A 408 -20.07 -5.12 26.75
N PRO A 409 -21.11 -4.76 27.55
CA PRO A 409 -21.80 -3.47 27.44
C PRO A 409 -20.82 -2.29 27.42
N GLY A 410 -20.94 -1.41 26.44
CA GLY A 410 -20.08 -0.25 26.25
C GLY A 410 -18.74 -0.53 25.57
N GLU A 411 -18.38 -1.79 25.32
CA GLU A 411 -17.12 -2.10 24.61
C GLU A 411 -17.23 -1.78 23.12
N ARG A 412 -16.14 -1.22 22.59
CA ARG A 412 -15.94 -0.91 21.18
C ARG A 412 -14.60 -1.48 20.72
N ILE A 413 -14.57 -2.09 19.53
CA ILE A 413 -13.37 -2.58 18.85
C ILE A 413 -13.34 -2.07 17.43
N ARG A 414 -12.15 -2.12 16.79
CA ARG A 414 -11.97 -1.79 15.38
C ARG A 414 -11.35 -2.96 14.59
N THR A 415 -11.54 -2.92 13.29
CA THR A 415 -10.84 -3.77 12.33
C THR A 415 -9.51 -3.14 11.88
N PRO A 416 -8.66 -3.89 11.18
CA PRO A 416 -7.64 -3.33 10.29
C PRO A 416 -8.23 -2.23 9.38
N ARG A 417 -7.42 -1.21 9.08
CA ARG A 417 -7.70 -0.23 8.04
C ARG A 417 -7.47 -0.87 6.68
N ILE A 418 -8.38 -0.67 5.76
CA ILE A 418 -8.22 -1.12 4.37
C ILE A 418 -8.12 0.09 3.44
N VAL A 419 -7.22 0.03 2.48
CA VAL A 419 -7.17 0.96 1.35
C VAL A 419 -7.20 0.16 0.06
N LEU A 420 -8.08 0.56 -0.85
CA LEU A 420 -8.14 0.07 -2.22
C LEU A 420 -7.82 1.19 -3.20
N LEU A 421 -6.96 0.89 -4.19
CA LEU A 421 -6.70 1.73 -5.35
C LEU A 421 -6.89 0.86 -6.60
N PRO A 422 -8.09 0.80 -7.17
CA PRO A 422 -8.30 0.16 -8.46
C PRO A 422 -7.61 0.94 -9.58
N TRP A 423 -7.23 0.24 -10.64
CA TRP A 423 -6.50 0.82 -11.76
C TRP A 423 -6.75 0.08 -13.07
N LYS A 424 -6.56 0.79 -14.20
CA LYS A 424 -6.59 0.24 -15.58
C LYS A 424 -5.33 0.67 -16.33
N GLY A 425 -4.92 -0.14 -17.31
CA GLY A 425 -3.78 0.13 -18.18
C GLY A 425 -2.45 -0.34 -17.61
N ASP A 426 -1.50 0.57 -17.39
CA ASP A 426 -0.14 0.23 -16.97
C ASP A 426 -0.02 0.05 -15.45
N ARG A 427 0.51 -1.11 -15.03
CA ARG A 427 0.74 -1.46 -13.63
C ARG A 427 1.78 -0.56 -12.96
N LEU A 428 2.85 -0.13 -13.65
CA LEU A 428 3.85 0.78 -13.06
C LEU A 428 3.28 2.18 -12.85
N ALA A 429 2.43 2.66 -13.77
CA ALA A 429 1.70 3.91 -13.57
C ALA A 429 0.78 3.82 -12.34
N ALA A 430 0.13 2.68 -12.11
CA ALA A 430 -0.68 2.43 -10.92
C ALA A 430 0.16 2.45 -9.63
N HIS A 431 1.35 1.81 -9.62
CA HIS A 431 2.28 1.85 -8.49
C HIS A 431 2.77 3.28 -8.22
N ASN A 432 3.03 4.09 -9.24
CA ASN A 432 3.41 5.49 -9.05
C ASN A 432 2.25 6.35 -8.53
N ARG A 433 1.02 6.07 -8.95
CA ARG A 433 -0.19 6.68 -8.36
C ARG A 433 -0.32 6.31 -6.87
N TRP A 434 -0.09 5.04 -6.53
CA TRP A 434 -0.02 4.57 -5.15
C TRP A 434 1.06 5.29 -4.34
N ARG A 435 2.31 5.42 -4.86
CA ARG A 435 3.39 6.16 -4.20
C ARG A 435 3.01 7.61 -3.90
N ARG A 436 2.33 8.28 -4.85
CA ARG A 436 1.83 9.64 -4.65
C ARG A 436 0.73 9.68 -3.58
N LEU A 437 -0.20 8.72 -3.58
CA LEU A 437 -1.21 8.58 -2.51
C LEU A 437 -0.54 8.45 -1.13
N MET A 438 0.48 7.60 -1.02
CA MET A 438 1.26 7.43 0.21
C MET A 438 1.95 8.72 0.64
N LEU A 439 2.64 9.40 -0.27
CA LEU A 439 3.36 10.66 0.02
C LEU A 439 2.41 11.78 0.50
N PHE A 440 1.20 11.84 -0.04
CA PHE A 440 0.28 12.94 0.27
C PHE A 440 -0.63 12.65 1.48
N HIS A 441 -0.95 11.39 1.78
CA HIS A 441 -1.96 11.06 2.79
C HIS A 441 -1.46 10.18 3.93
N TYR A 442 -0.35 9.42 3.76
CA TYR A 442 0.09 8.43 4.75
C TYR A 442 1.51 8.65 5.28
N VAL A 443 2.31 9.50 4.65
CA VAL A 443 3.61 9.88 5.19
C VAL A 443 3.44 10.97 6.23
N PRO A 444 4.10 10.88 7.41
CA PRO A 444 4.07 11.94 8.41
C PRO A 444 4.54 13.27 7.82
N ARG A 445 3.91 14.36 8.27
CA ARG A 445 4.20 15.70 7.80
C ARG A 445 4.73 16.57 8.92
N LEU A 446 5.68 17.41 8.57
CA LEU A 446 6.14 18.50 9.41
C LEU A 446 5.82 19.80 8.68
N GLU A 447 5.11 20.72 9.34
CA GLU A 447 4.68 22.01 8.75
C GLU A 447 3.95 21.86 7.39
N GLY A 448 3.13 20.81 7.30
CA GLY A 448 2.32 20.52 6.11
C GLY A 448 3.07 19.87 4.94
N ARG A 449 4.37 19.57 5.07
CA ARG A 449 5.19 18.89 4.05
C ARG A 449 5.57 17.47 4.48
N PRO A 450 5.76 16.51 3.56
CA PRO A 450 6.37 15.24 3.87
C PRO A 450 7.71 15.41 4.56
N LEU A 451 8.05 14.53 5.51
CA LEU A 451 9.32 14.58 6.21
C LEU A 451 10.49 14.50 5.24
N ARG A 452 11.51 15.35 5.42
CA ARG A 452 12.82 15.16 4.80
C ARG A 452 13.59 14.13 5.63
N LEU A 453 13.95 13.00 5.01
CA LEU A 453 14.64 11.95 5.71
C LEU A 453 16.10 12.34 5.98
N PRO A 454 16.71 11.83 7.07
CA PRO A 454 18.02 12.26 7.52
C PRO A 454 19.15 11.67 6.68
N ILE A 455 20.27 12.38 6.68
CA ILE A 455 21.58 11.82 6.44
C ILE A 455 22.25 11.77 7.83
N ALA A 456 22.30 10.57 8.43
CA ALA A 456 22.66 10.40 9.83
C ALA A 456 23.94 9.60 10.01
N LEU A 457 24.74 9.96 11.01
CA LEU A 457 25.81 9.11 11.53
C LEU A 457 25.25 8.29 12.71
N GLN A 458 25.30 6.97 12.58
CA GLN A 458 24.96 5.98 13.61
C GLN A 458 26.19 5.07 13.79
N CYS A 459 26.58 4.80 15.00
CA CYS A 459 27.84 4.12 15.26
C CYS A 459 27.70 2.93 16.20
N PHE A 460 26.49 2.45 16.45
CA PHE A 460 26.23 1.42 17.44
C PHE A 460 26.90 0.09 17.08
N ASP A 461 26.63 -0.46 15.89
CA ASP A 461 27.14 -1.76 15.49
C ASP A 461 28.64 -1.76 15.24
N ARG A 462 29.18 -0.62 14.78
CA ARG A 462 30.62 -0.49 14.53
C ARG A 462 31.42 -0.30 15.81
N TYR A 463 30.94 0.56 16.72
CA TYR A 463 31.69 0.98 17.91
C TYR A 463 31.01 0.57 19.22
N SER A 464 29.88 1.16 19.55
CA SER A 464 29.32 1.07 20.91
C SER A 464 28.97 -0.36 21.34
N TRP A 465 28.61 -1.22 20.41
CA TRP A 465 28.33 -2.63 20.66
C TRP A 465 29.62 -3.45 20.83
N ARG A 466 30.60 -3.20 19.98
CA ARG A 466 31.89 -3.96 19.95
C ARG A 466 32.98 -3.37 20.85
N ARG A 467 32.87 -2.10 21.17
CA ARG A 467 33.82 -1.32 21.96
C ARG A 467 33.04 -0.46 22.95
N PRO A 468 32.66 -1.06 24.12
CA PRO A 468 31.84 -0.38 25.14
C PRO A 468 32.40 0.95 25.64
N GLU A 469 33.73 1.13 25.56
CA GLU A 469 34.43 2.38 25.91
C GLU A 469 33.98 3.61 25.08
N TRP A 470 33.38 3.38 23.93
CA TRP A 470 32.80 4.45 23.10
C TRP A 470 31.34 4.78 23.47
N ALA A 471 30.70 3.92 24.24
CA ALA A 471 29.36 4.20 24.79
C ALA A 471 29.43 5.10 26.03
N THR A 472 30.17 6.19 25.95
CA THR A 472 30.39 7.19 27.01
C THR A 472 30.05 8.59 26.50
N GLU A 473 29.82 9.54 27.40
CA GLU A 473 29.57 10.93 27.04
C GLU A 473 30.67 11.50 26.12
N ALA A 474 31.94 11.26 26.46
CA ALA A 474 33.06 11.74 25.67
C ALA A 474 33.11 11.13 24.27
N GLY A 475 32.85 9.81 24.15
CA GLY A 475 32.78 9.09 22.88
C GLY A 475 31.64 9.60 22.00
N GLN A 476 30.47 9.83 22.58
CA GLN A 476 29.29 10.33 21.84
C GLN A 476 29.50 11.80 21.40
N LEU A 477 30.09 12.66 22.22
CA LEU A 477 30.44 14.02 21.82
C LEU A 477 31.48 14.05 20.68
N ALA A 478 32.43 13.10 20.66
CA ALA A 478 33.34 12.94 19.51
C ALA A 478 32.59 12.52 18.24
N ALA A 479 31.64 11.60 18.35
CA ALA A 479 30.80 11.15 17.23
C ALA A 479 29.89 12.27 16.69
N VAL A 480 29.33 13.12 17.55
CA VAL A 480 28.56 14.31 17.14
C VAL A 480 29.40 15.26 16.30
N ARG A 481 30.65 15.53 16.74
CA ARG A 481 31.59 16.35 15.95
C ARG A 481 31.94 15.71 14.61
N ALA A 482 32.12 14.39 14.58
CA ALA A 482 32.36 13.65 13.33
C ALA A 482 31.16 13.72 12.39
N ALA A 483 29.94 13.59 12.89
CA ALA A 483 28.70 13.73 12.09
C ALA A 483 28.63 15.11 11.42
N ALA A 484 28.88 16.17 12.17
CA ALA A 484 28.91 17.53 11.64
C ALA A 484 30.03 17.70 10.60
N ALA A 485 31.24 17.19 10.87
CA ALA A 485 32.39 17.27 9.95
C ALA A 485 32.15 16.51 8.64
N LEU A 486 31.36 15.42 8.67
CA LEU A 486 30.93 14.65 7.50
C LEU A 486 29.84 15.35 6.67
N GLY A 487 29.17 16.35 7.22
CA GLY A 487 28.03 17.02 6.61
C GLY A 487 26.71 16.25 6.80
N CYS A 488 26.62 15.40 7.80
CA CYS A 488 25.34 14.84 8.25
C CYS A 488 24.43 15.96 8.78
N ASP A 489 23.12 15.71 8.80
CA ASP A 489 22.13 16.59 9.45
C ASP A 489 21.54 15.99 10.72
N THR A 490 21.95 14.79 11.06
CA THR A 490 21.40 14.02 12.19
C THR A 490 22.49 13.17 12.83
N TYR A 491 22.50 13.13 14.14
CA TYR A 491 23.27 12.19 14.94
C TYR A 491 22.34 11.19 15.65
N TRP A 492 22.72 9.92 15.69
CA TRP A 492 21.90 8.84 16.18
C TRP A 492 22.65 8.04 17.27
N LEU A 493 22.15 8.13 18.51
CA LEU A 493 22.56 7.29 19.62
C LEU A 493 21.58 6.10 19.76
N ASP A 494 22.08 4.92 19.48
CA ASP A 494 21.33 3.68 19.56
C ASP A 494 21.38 3.06 20.99
N ALA A 495 21.17 1.77 21.16
CA ALA A 495 20.90 1.01 22.39
C ALA A 495 22.03 0.95 23.44
N ALA A 496 22.91 1.96 23.52
CA ALA A 496 24.10 1.93 24.38
C ALA A 496 24.00 2.72 25.70
N TRP A 497 22.94 3.52 25.89
CA TRP A 497 22.91 4.62 26.88
C TRP A 497 22.35 4.25 28.25
N PHE A 498 21.52 3.20 28.38
CA PHE A 498 20.76 2.88 29.60
C PHE A 498 21.43 1.79 30.45
N GLU A 499 21.13 1.79 31.75
CA GLU A 499 21.63 0.82 32.72
C GLU A 499 21.30 -0.63 32.33
N GLY A 500 22.27 -1.51 32.47
CA GLY A 500 22.18 -2.92 32.05
C GLY A 500 22.42 -3.13 30.56
N GLY A 501 22.35 -2.07 29.73
CA GLY A 501 22.59 -2.12 28.29
C GLY A 501 21.65 -3.05 27.54
N PHE A 502 21.83 -3.13 26.24
CA PHE A 502 21.07 -4.04 25.37
C PHE A 502 21.70 -5.44 25.38
N PRO A 503 20.92 -6.54 25.45
CA PRO A 503 19.44 -6.55 25.60
C PRO A 503 18.96 -6.61 27.08
N ASN A 504 19.83 -6.80 28.05
CA ASN A 504 19.49 -7.18 29.43
C ASN A 504 18.93 -6.02 30.27
N GLY A 505 19.19 -4.78 29.89
CA GLY A 505 18.69 -3.57 30.56
C GLY A 505 17.42 -2.99 29.99
N VAL A 506 16.83 -3.61 28.94
CA VAL A 506 15.59 -3.13 28.32
C VAL A 506 14.45 -3.16 29.35
N GLY A 507 13.91 -1.98 29.68
CA GLY A 507 12.95 -1.77 30.77
C GLY A 507 13.51 -0.97 31.94
N ASN A 508 14.81 -0.63 31.96
CA ASN A 508 15.36 0.29 32.97
C ASN A 508 15.10 1.76 32.61
N TRP A 509 15.42 2.16 31.40
CA TRP A 509 15.29 3.50 30.82
C TRP A 509 15.91 4.59 31.70
N THR A 510 16.92 4.22 32.48
CA THR A 510 17.76 5.10 33.30
C THR A 510 19.14 5.19 32.66
N VAL A 511 19.68 6.40 32.61
CA VAL A 511 21.00 6.66 32.01
C VAL A 511 22.10 6.01 32.84
N LYS A 512 23.11 5.37 32.21
CA LYS A 512 24.31 4.86 32.88
C LYS A 512 25.08 5.99 33.57
N PRO A 513 25.11 6.07 34.89
CA PRO A 513 25.62 7.28 35.56
C PRO A 513 27.15 7.40 35.45
N LYS A 514 27.88 6.31 35.29
CA LYS A 514 29.34 6.31 35.14
C LYS A 514 29.76 6.77 33.76
N GLU A 515 29.07 6.26 32.72
CA GLU A 515 29.37 6.52 31.33
C GLU A 515 28.82 7.90 30.85
N PHE A 516 27.71 8.34 31.43
CA PHE A 516 27.05 9.62 31.14
C PHE A 516 26.78 10.41 32.41
N PRO A 517 27.83 10.94 33.10
CA PRO A 517 27.67 11.56 34.41
C PRO A 517 26.79 12.80 34.42
N ARG A 518 26.60 13.46 33.27
CA ARG A 518 25.73 14.63 33.14
C ARG A 518 24.42 14.29 32.38
N GLY A 519 24.08 13.01 32.26
CA GLY A 519 22.95 12.55 31.47
C GLY A 519 23.19 12.65 29.96
N LEU A 520 22.09 12.62 29.16
CA LEU A 520 22.19 12.70 27.71
C LEU A 520 22.00 14.11 27.14
N LYS A 521 21.58 15.07 27.97
CA LYS A 521 21.38 16.46 27.54
C LYS A 521 22.60 17.10 26.91
N PRO A 522 23.85 16.93 27.41
CA PRO A 522 25.04 17.45 26.76
C PRO A 522 25.25 16.97 25.33
N ILE A 523 24.78 15.75 24.99
CA ILE A 523 24.88 15.19 23.63
C ILE A 523 23.91 15.89 22.70
N SER A 524 22.64 16.02 23.09
CA SER A 524 21.62 16.73 22.29
C SER A 524 21.95 18.21 22.14
N ASP A 525 22.47 18.88 23.20
CA ASP A 525 22.92 20.27 23.13
C ASP A 525 24.05 20.45 22.13
N ALA A 526 25.00 19.52 22.11
CA ALA A 526 26.09 19.51 21.12
C ALA A 526 25.56 19.29 19.69
N CYS A 527 24.58 18.41 19.50
CA CYS A 527 23.90 18.24 18.22
C CYS A 527 23.27 19.55 17.77
N HIS A 528 22.44 20.14 18.60
CA HIS A 528 21.71 21.38 18.29
C HIS A 528 22.65 22.56 18.03
N ALA A 529 23.73 22.69 18.80
CA ALA A 529 24.78 23.71 18.60
C ALA A 529 25.49 23.60 17.24
N LEU A 530 25.55 22.40 16.67
CA LEU A 530 26.12 22.12 15.35
C LEU A 530 25.06 22.00 14.24
N GLY A 531 23.79 22.30 14.51
CA GLY A 531 22.68 22.23 13.56
C GLY A 531 22.22 20.80 13.23
N LEU A 532 22.56 19.81 14.05
CA LEU A 532 22.16 18.43 13.89
C LEU A 532 20.89 18.13 14.69
N LYS A 533 20.07 17.20 14.19
CA LYS A 533 19.01 16.56 14.96
C LYS A 533 19.57 15.41 15.79
N PHE A 534 18.89 15.10 16.90
CA PHE A 534 19.26 14.01 17.79
C PHE A 534 18.23 12.90 17.75
N VAL A 535 18.65 11.68 17.38
CA VAL A 535 17.87 10.44 17.42
C VAL A 535 18.27 9.64 18.65
N LEU A 536 17.30 9.18 19.44
CA LEU A 536 17.54 8.28 20.56
C LEU A 536 16.67 7.03 20.48
N TRP A 537 17.31 5.87 20.69
CA TRP A 537 16.72 4.54 20.62
C TRP A 537 16.04 4.13 21.93
N PHE A 538 14.85 3.50 21.80
CA PHE A 538 14.11 2.81 22.85
C PHE A 538 13.49 1.54 22.30
N GLU A 539 13.30 0.54 23.18
CA GLU A 539 12.50 -0.65 22.94
C GLU A 539 11.49 -0.81 24.09
N PRO A 540 10.45 0.04 24.14
CA PRO A 540 9.61 0.17 25.32
C PRO A 540 8.62 -0.97 25.51
N GLU A 541 8.36 -1.75 24.48
CA GLU A 541 7.39 -2.84 24.46
C GLU A 541 7.98 -4.17 24.96
N ARG A 542 9.30 -4.28 25.08
CA ARG A 542 9.96 -5.43 25.73
C ARG A 542 10.48 -5.01 27.11
N VAL A 543 10.32 -5.92 28.08
CA VAL A 543 10.82 -5.76 29.46
C VAL A 543 11.68 -6.95 29.81
N ALA A 544 12.98 -6.72 30.00
CA ALA A 544 13.91 -7.79 30.41
C ALA A 544 13.72 -8.13 31.91
N PRO A 545 13.99 -9.38 32.30
CA PRO A 545 13.91 -9.80 33.71
C PRO A 545 14.80 -8.98 34.63
N GLY A 546 14.30 -8.65 35.83
CA GLY A 546 15.06 -7.92 36.86
C GLY A 546 15.28 -6.44 36.58
N THR A 547 14.74 -5.88 35.49
CA THR A 547 14.79 -4.45 35.21
C THR A 547 13.84 -3.65 36.09
N ARG A 548 13.96 -2.34 36.09
CA ARG A 548 13.14 -1.45 36.90
C ARG A 548 11.66 -1.67 36.69
N ILE A 549 11.19 -1.69 35.45
CA ILE A 549 9.77 -1.94 35.12
C ILE A 549 9.33 -3.31 35.63
N ALA A 550 10.12 -4.34 35.43
CA ALA A 550 9.80 -5.69 35.90
C ALA A 550 9.65 -5.78 37.44
N ARG A 551 10.46 -5.02 38.19
CA ARG A 551 10.42 -5.01 39.67
C ARG A 551 9.35 -4.09 40.23
N GLU A 552 9.23 -2.87 39.69
CA GLU A 552 8.37 -1.82 40.27
C GLU A 552 6.92 -1.90 39.76
N HIS A 553 6.75 -2.43 38.52
CA HIS A 553 5.48 -2.50 37.83
C HIS A 553 5.22 -3.85 37.17
N PRO A 554 5.34 -4.99 37.89
CA PRO A 554 5.16 -6.33 37.32
C PRO A 554 3.76 -6.53 36.70
N GLN A 555 2.75 -5.78 37.16
CA GLN A 555 1.39 -5.79 36.61
C GLN A 555 1.30 -5.22 35.17
N PHE A 556 2.30 -4.45 34.73
CA PHE A 556 2.38 -3.88 33.40
C PHE A 556 3.10 -4.78 32.37
N VAL A 557 3.40 -6.02 32.75
CA VAL A 557 4.06 -7.00 31.89
C VAL A 557 3.21 -8.25 31.81
N PHE A 558 3.11 -8.87 30.62
CA PHE A 558 2.31 -10.11 30.46
C PHE A 558 2.87 -11.30 31.23
N ALA A 559 4.19 -11.35 31.45
CA ALA A 559 4.82 -12.39 32.26
C ALA A 559 5.52 -11.73 33.46
N PRO A 560 5.34 -12.23 34.70
CA PRO A 560 5.89 -11.61 35.90
C PRO A 560 7.42 -11.46 35.94
N GLN A 561 8.12 -12.26 35.14
CA GLN A 561 9.59 -12.27 35.09
C GLN A 561 10.18 -11.43 33.94
N GLY A 562 9.31 -10.75 33.16
CA GLY A 562 9.68 -9.99 31.98
C GLY A 562 8.99 -10.54 30.72
N GLY A 563 9.08 -9.83 29.62
CA GLY A 563 8.45 -10.17 28.34
C GLY A 563 7.80 -8.97 27.67
N LEU A 564 6.59 -9.15 27.17
CA LEU A 564 5.85 -8.08 26.48
C LEU A 564 5.19 -7.12 27.48
N PHE A 565 5.37 -5.80 27.28
CA PHE A 565 4.70 -4.74 28.04
C PHE A 565 3.23 -4.65 27.66
N ARG A 566 2.33 -4.30 28.59
CA ARG A 566 0.88 -4.33 28.41
C ARG A 566 0.31 -3.02 27.83
N LEU A 567 0.49 -2.78 26.53
CA LEU A 567 -0.15 -1.65 25.86
C LEU A 567 -1.68 -1.79 25.75
N ASP A 568 -2.22 -3.00 25.95
CA ASP A 568 -3.65 -3.26 26.08
C ASP A 568 -4.26 -2.64 27.34
N ASP A 569 -3.45 -2.44 28.39
CA ASP A 569 -3.86 -1.83 29.66
C ASP A 569 -3.73 -0.29 29.60
N PRO A 570 -4.81 0.48 29.81
CA PRO A 570 -4.75 1.94 29.79
C PRO A 570 -3.81 2.55 30.83
N ALA A 571 -3.70 1.95 32.05
CA ALA A 571 -2.82 2.45 33.11
C ALA A 571 -1.35 2.22 32.77
N ALA A 572 -1.01 1.01 32.24
CA ALA A 572 0.33 0.72 31.76
C ALA A 572 0.73 1.66 30.60
N ARG A 573 -0.17 1.89 29.65
CA ARG A 573 0.06 2.80 28.55
C ARG A 573 0.27 4.24 29.00
N ALA A 574 -0.51 4.73 29.96
CA ALA A 574 -0.35 6.07 30.51
C ALA A 574 1.00 6.23 31.21
N PHE A 575 1.41 5.25 32.04
CA PHE A 575 2.73 5.21 32.65
C PHE A 575 3.86 5.28 31.61
N LEU A 576 3.77 4.48 30.54
CA LEU A 576 4.80 4.45 29.51
C LEU A 576 4.85 5.76 28.71
N ALA A 577 3.69 6.34 28.40
CA ALA A 577 3.62 7.64 27.70
C ALA A 577 4.25 8.77 28.53
N GLU A 578 4.01 8.80 29.84
CA GLU A 578 4.63 9.74 30.75
C GLU A 578 6.15 9.55 30.84
N LEU A 579 6.62 8.32 31.04
CA LEU A 579 8.03 7.98 31.10
C LEU A 579 8.77 8.40 29.83
N LEU A 580 8.27 8.00 28.66
CA LEU A 580 8.89 8.33 27.37
C LEU A 580 8.78 9.82 27.06
N GLY A 581 7.64 10.45 27.34
CA GLY A 581 7.45 11.89 27.17
C GLY A 581 8.45 12.71 27.99
N LYS A 582 8.71 12.28 29.24
CA LYS A 582 9.74 12.89 30.10
C LYS A 582 11.14 12.68 29.52
N CYS A 583 11.50 11.47 29.07
CA CYS A 583 12.80 11.23 28.43
C CYS A 583 12.97 12.09 27.16
N ILE A 584 11.93 12.18 26.32
CA ILE A 584 11.96 13.00 25.10
C ILE A 584 12.24 14.48 25.44
N ALA A 585 11.60 15.00 26.46
CA ALA A 585 11.78 16.39 26.89
C ALA A 585 13.16 16.61 27.54
N ASP A 586 13.49 15.80 28.54
CA ASP A 586 14.72 15.97 29.36
C ASP A 586 16.00 15.76 28.53
N PHE A 587 15.99 14.82 27.59
CA PHE A 587 17.14 14.53 26.76
C PHE A 587 17.21 15.34 25.47
N GLY A 588 16.15 16.11 25.14
CA GLY A 588 16.12 16.97 23.95
C GLY A 588 16.07 16.19 22.64
N ILE A 589 15.24 15.14 22.58
CA ILE A 589 15.14 14.23 21.43
C ILE A 589 14.32 14.88 20.31
N ASP A 590 14.81 14.86 19.08
CA ASP A 590 14.10 15.33 17.89
C ASP A 590 13.42 14.18 17.14
N VAL A 591 14.02 12.99 17.17
CA VAL A 591 13.50 11.78 16.55
C VAL A 591 13.48 10.66 17.60
N TYR A 592 12.29 10.20 17.90
CA TYR A 592 12.09 9.06 18.79
C TYR A 592 12.18 7.77 17.99
N ARG A 593 13.24 6.96 18.21
CA ARG A 593 13.36 5.64 17.59
C ARG A 593 12.72 4.59 18.47
N ASN A 594 11.68 3.96 17.95
CA ASN A 594 10.99 2.84 18.60
C ASN A 594 11.36 1.53 17.93
N ASP A 595 12.11 0.70 18.62
CA ASP A 595 12.42 -0.67 18.22
C ASP A 595 11.46 -1.68 18.90
N PHE A 596 11.39 -2.91 18.34
CA PHE A 596 10.51 -3.96 18.84
C PHE A 596 11.06 -5.36 18.49
N ASN A 597 11.87 -5.94 19.39
CA ASN A 597 12.62 -7.18 19.15
C ASN A 597 12.01 -8.42 19.86
N ILE A 598 10.68 -8.48 19.93
CA ILE A 598 9.94 -9.59 20.50
C ILE A 598 8.75 -9.94 19.62
N ASP A 599 8.42 -11.22 19.52
CA ASP A 599 7.20 -11.68 18.83
C ASP A 599 6.02 -11.64 19.80
N PRO A 600 5.03 -10.76 19.60
CA PRO A 600 3.97 -10.54 20.57
C PRO A 600 2.82 -11.55 20.50
N LEU A 601 2.66 -12.29 19.41
CA LEU A 601 1.47 -13.09 19.09
C LEU A 601 1.07 -14.06 20.19
N GLU A 602 2.05 -14.82 20.73
CA GLU A 602 1.79 -15.81 21.77
C GLU A 602 1.39 -15.16 23.11
N TYR A 603 1.90 -13.96 23.43
CA TYR A 603 1.48 -13.23 24.62
C TYR A 603 0.01 -12.80 24.51
N TRP A 604 -0.43 -12.31 23.34
CA TRP A 604 -1.80 -11.95 23.11
C TRP A 604 -2.73 -13.14 23.20
N ARG A 605 -2.44 -14.22 22.46
CA ARG A 605 -3.29 -15.43 22.39
C ARG A 605 -3.44 -16.14 23.72
N ARG A 606 -2.41 -16.19 24.53
CA ARG A 606 -2.46 -16.83 25.87
C ARG A 606 -3.23 -16.01 26.89
N ASN A 607 -3.39 -14.71 26.66
CA ASN A 607 -4.13 -13.83 27.55
C ASN A 607 -5.64 -13.81 27.24
N ASP A 608 -6.05 -14.30 26.07
CA ASP A 608 -7.45 -14.32 25.66
C ASP A 608 -8.22 -15.49 26.30
N ALA A 609 -9.41 -15.21 26.83
CA ALA A 609 -10.38 -16.24 27.19
C ALA A 609 -10.94 -16.92 25.92
N PRO A 610 -11.51 -18.15 26.00
CA PRO A 610 -12.01 -18.86 24.83
C PRO A 610 -13.06 -18.10 24.03
N ASP A 611 -13.87 -17.26 24.68
CA ASP A 611 -14.93 -16.44 24.07
C ASP A 611 -14.55 -14.98 23.88
N ARG A 612 -13.23 -14.69 23.96
CA ARG A 612 -12.65 -13.34 23.81
C ARG A 612 -11.41 -13.34 22.88
N GLN A 613 -11.27 -14.34 22.00
CA GLN A 613 -10.09 -14.50 21.16
C GLN A 613 -9.92 -13.35 20.16
N GLY A 614 -8.75 -12.74 20.19
CA GLY A 614 -8.38 -11.55 19.40
C GLY A 614 -8.50 -10.23 20.15
N ILE A 615 -9.15 -10.19 21.34
CA ILE A 615 -9.37 -8.92 22.06
C ILE A 615 -8.08 -8.31 22.58
N THR A 616 -7.16 -9.14 23.07
CA THR A 616 -5.87 -8.63 23.59
C THR A 616 -5.03 -8.01 22.48
N GLU A 617 -4.98 -8.65 21.30
CA GLU A 617 -4.31 -8.09 20.15
C GLU A 617 -4.93 -6.75 19.72
N ILE A 618 -6.27 -6.69 19.61
CA ILE A 618 -7.00 -5.46 19.24
C ILE A 618 -6.62 -4.32 20.18
N ARG A 619 -6.74 -4.54 21.50
CA ARG A 619 -6.44 -3.52 22.50
C ARG A 619 -4.98 -3.12 22.52
N TYR A 620 -4.08 -4.09 22.34
CA TYR A 620 -2.63 -3.83 22.27
C TYR A 620 -2.27 -2.96 21.07
N VAL A 621 -2.76 -3.30 19.90
CA VAL A 621 -2.51 -2.55 18.65
C VAL A 621 -3.10 -1.14 18.73
N GLU A 622 -4.34 -0.99 19.21
CA GLU A 622 -4.94 0.34 19.49
C GLU A 622 -4.14 1.12 20.53
N GLY A 623 -3.65 0.43 21.56
CA GLY A 623 -2.79 1.01 22.58
C GLY A 623 -1.46 1.50 22.05
N HIS A 624 -0.84 0.76 21.12
CA HIS A 624 0.36 1.16 20.41
C HIS A 624 0.14 2.46 19.59
N TYR A 625 -0.95 2.52 18.83
CA TYR A 625 -1.30 3.75 18.08
C TYR A 625 -1.52 4.95 19.01
N ALA A 626 -2.27 4.74 20.10
CA ALA A 626 -2.53 5.79 21.08
C ALA A 626 -1.26 6.28 21.77
N LEU A 627 -0.30 5.39 22.08
CA LEU A 627 1.00 5.77 22.64
C LEU A 627 1.75 6.72 21.68
N TRP A 628 1.90 6.33 20.41
CA TRP A 628 2.62 7.16 19.44
C TRP A 628 1.92 8.47 19.15
N ASP A 629 0.58 8.47 19.05
CA ASP A 629 -0.21 9.69 18.84
C ASP A 629 -0.07 10.64 20.06
N THR A 630 -0.03 10.10 21.30
CA THR A 630 0.20 10.89 22.54
C THR A 630 1.60 11.52 22.53
N LEU A 631 2.65 10.76 22.20
CA LEU A 631 4.02 11.29 22.17
C LEU A 631 4.19 12.41 21.13
N ARG A 632 3.59 12.24 19.94
CA ARG A 632 3.63 13.25 18.87
C ARG A 632 2.83 14.51 19.22
N ALA A 633 1.67 14.35 19.85
CA ALA A 633 0.85 15.47 20.31
C ALA A 633 1.53 16.27 21.43
N GLY A 634 2.25 15.57 22.32
CA GLY A 634 2.94 16.17 23.45
C GLY A 634 4.17 17.02 23.09
N ARG A 635 4.74 16.82 21.89
CA ARG A 635 5.91 17.58 21.41
C ARG A 635 5.79 17.91 19.92
N PRO A 636 5.36 19.14 19.57
CA PRO A 636 5.38 19.59 18.17
C PRO A 636 6.78 19.47 17.55
N GLY A 637 6.88 18.94 16.33
CA GLY A 637 8.16 18.71 15.64
C GLY A 637 8.80 17.35 15.91
N LEU A 638 8.36 16.60 16.93
CA LEU A 638 8.80 15.22 17.12
C LEU A 638 8.25 14.34 16.00
N TRP A 639 9.12 13.49 15.47
CA TRP A 639 8.69 12.40 14.59
C TRP A 639 9.31 11.07 15.02
N ILE A 640 8.78 9.98 14.50
CA ILE A 640 9.08 8.64 14.96
C ILE A 640 9.80 7.86 13.85
N ASP A 641 10.92 7.24 14.22
CA ASP A 641 11.55 6.18 13.45
C ASP A 641 11.04 4.82 13.95
N ASN A 642 10.47 4.04 13.05
CA ASN A 642 9.87 2.74 13.34
C ASN A 642 10.83 1.60 12.97
N CYS A 643 11.20 0.82 13.96
CA CYS A 643 11.95 -0.42 13.81
C CYS A 643 11.26 -1.56 14.56
N ALA A 644 11.44 -2.78 14.09
CA ALA A 644 11.01 -3.99 14.78
C ALA A 644 11.92 -5.17 14.38
N SER A 645 13.16 -5.16 14.80
CA SER A 645 14.28 -5.94 14.25
C SER A 645 14.38 -5.67 12.73
N GLY A 646 14.60 -4.42 12.36
CA GLY A 646 14.47 -3.95 10.99
C GLY A 646 13.04 -3.60 10.61
N GLY A 647 12.66 -3.95 9.39
CA GLY A 647 11.40 -3.57 8.76
C GLY A 647 10.22 -4.50 9.01
N ARG A 648 10.19 -5.23 10.14
CA ARG A 648 9.13 -6.20 10.42
C ARG A 648 7.83 -5.60 10.94
N ARG A 649 7.76 -4.26 11.14
CA ARG A 649 6.53 -3.55 11.55
C ARG A 649 6.21 -2.41 10.59
N ILE A 650 6.23 -2.69 9.30
CA ILE A 650 5.81 -1.75 8.25
C ILE A 650 4.39 -2.12 7.83
N ASP A 651 3.44 -1.25 8.11
CA ASP A 651 2.05 -1.31 7.67
C ASP A 651 1.49 0.11 7.49
N LEU A 652 0.26 0.24 6.98
CA LEU A 652 -0.31 1.54 6.66
C LEU A 652 -0.51 2.44 7.90
N GLU A 653 -0.84 1.86 9.07
CA GLU A 653 -1.04 2.62 10.31
C GLU A 653 0.30 3.10 10.87
N THR A 654 1.35 2.27 10.84
CA THR A 654 2.68 2.71 11.28
C THR A 654 3.27 3.75 10.33
N LEU A 655 3.12 3.57 9.01
CA LEU A 655 3.59 4.55 8.01
C LEU A 655 2.89 5.91 8.12
N SER A 656 1.64 5.95 8.59
CA SER A 656 0.92 7.21 8.82
C SER A 656 1.43 7.98 10.05
N ARG A 657 2.21 7.34 10.94
CA ARG A 657 2.73 7.90 12.19
C ARG A 657 4.24 8.01 12.23
N SER A 658 4.94 7.25 11.41
CA SER A 658 6.39 7.08 11.47
C SER A 658 7.01 6.84 10.10
N VAL A 659 8.33 6.77 10.05
CA VAL A 659 9.11 6.35 8.87
C VAL A 659 10.11 5.26 9.27
N PRO A 660 10.36 4.25 8.43
CA PRO A 660 11.36 3.21 8.70
C PRO A 660 12.75 3.70 8.26
N LEU A 661 13.54 4.24 9.19
CA LEU A 661 14.92 4.63 8.91
C LEU A 661 15.87 3.42 8.86
N TRP A 662 15.46 2.29 9.39
CA TRP A 662 16.21 1.03 9.40
C TRP A 662 15.37 -0.07 8.78
N ARG A 663 15.34 -0.08 7.43
CA ARG A 663 14.43 -0.96 6.69
C ARG A 663 14.65 -2.46 6.90
N SER A 664 15.88 -2.88 7.32
CA SER A 664 16.20 -4.27 7.65
C SER A 664 17.45 -4.34 8.51
N ASP A 665 17.52 -5.33 9.40
CA ASP A 665 18.72 -5.63 10.21
C ASP A 665 19.88 -6.22 9.39
N THR A 666 19.71 -6.45 8.09
CA THR A 666 20.86 -6.65 7.18
C THR A 666 21.85 -5.49 7.24
N SER A 667 21.39 -4.31 7.63
CA SER A 667 22.20 -3.12 7.83
C SER A 667 23.12 -3.15 9.07
N CYS A 668 22.96 -4.13 9.99
CA CYS A 668 23.83 -4.27 11.19
C CYS A 668 25.23 -4.78 10.88
N SER A 669 25.54 -5.16 9.65
CA SER A 669 26.88 -5.60 9.23
C SER A 669 27.20 -5.18 7.79
N PRO A 670 28.49 -5.03 7.45
CA PRO A 670 28.90 -4.69 6.09
C PRO A 670 28.75 -5.88 5.12
N GLY A 671 28.85 -5.60 3.81
CA GLY A 671 28.92 -6.63 2.76
C GLY A 671 27.61 -6.94 2.08
N HIS A 672 26.56 -6.22 2.36
CA HIS A 672 25.18 -6.49 1.86
C HIS A 672 24.70 -5.51 0.78
N ALA A 673 25.59 -4.86 0.04
CA ALA A 673 25.25 -3.87 -0.98
C ALA A 673 24.25 -4.39 -2.03
N GLU A 674 24.39 -5.66 -2.48
CA GLU A 674 23.50 -6.25 -3.47
C GLU A 674 22.12 -6.59 -2.88
N TRP A 675 22.05 -6.89 -1.59
CA TRP A 675 20.78 -7.04 -0.88
C TRP A 675 20.05 -5.69 -0.76
N ASP A 676 20.79 -4.61 -0.49
CA ASP A 676 20.25 -3.26 -0.46
C ASP A 676 19.62 -2.86 -1.80
N GLN A 677 20.25 -3.23 -2.92
CA GLN A 677 19.70 -3.00 -4.26
C GLN A 677 18.38 -3.76 -4.47
N THR A 678 18.32 -5.03 -4.04
CA THR A 678 17.10 -5.86 -4.13
C THR A 678 15.98 -5.30 -3.27
N GLN A 679 16.29 -4.92 -2.02
CA GLN A 679 15.33 -4.30 -1.09
C GLN A 679 14.77 -2.99 -1.64
N THR A 680 15.61 -2.16 -2.25
CA THR A 680 15.18 -0.90 -2.89
C THR A 680 14.22 -1.15 -4.05
N LEU A 681 14.54 -2.11 -4.95
CA LEU A 681 13.70 -2.46 -6.08
C LEU A 681 12.31 -2.97 -5.67
N GLY A 682 12.23 -3.67 -4.52
CA GLY A 682 10.95 -4.16 -4.01
C GLY A 682 10.19 -3.10 -3.20
N LEU A 683 10.78 -2.62 -2.12
CA LEU A 683 10.09 -1.76 -1.15
C LEU A 683 9.59 -0.46 -1.78
N SER A 684 10.35 0.11 -2.74
CA SER A 684 9.98 1.35 -3.44
C SER A 684 8.69 1.26 -4.25
N LEU A 685 8.21 0.07 -4.57
CA LEU A 685 6.91 -0.11 -5.25
C LEU A 685 5.74 0.30 -4.35
N TYR A 686 5.87 0.18 -3.02
CA TYR A 686 4.78 0.40 -2.08
C TYR A 686 5.08 1.50 -1.05
N VAL A 687 6.32 1.62 -0.60
CA VAL A 687 6.74 2.58 0.44
C VAL A 687 7.64 3.63 -0.19
N PRO A 688 7.25 4.91 -0.20
CA PRO A 688 8.04 5.95 -0.86
C PRO A 688 9.25 6.40 -0.04
N LEU A 689 9.17 6.42 1.30
CA LEU A 689 10.19 6.97 2.19
C LEU A 689 10.69 5.92 3.18
N PHE A 690 11.97 5.61 3.09
CA PHE A 690 12.73 4.74 3.99
C PHE A 690 14.23 5.04 3.87
N THR A 691 15.06 4.47 4.75
CA THR A 691 16.52 4.52 4.62
C THR A 691 17.15 3.13 4.79
N ALA A 692 18.44 3.05 4.41
CA ALA A 692 19.32 1.93 4.66
C ALA A 692 20.68 2.44 5.14
N CYS A 693 21.55 1.53 5.59
CA CYS A 693 22.85 1.88 6.17
C CYS A 693 24.01 1.57 5.25
N ALA A 694 24.87 2.56 5.03
CA ALA A 694 26.16 2.41 4.35
C ALA A 694 27.31 2.29 5.35
N TRP A 695 28.16 1.27 5.17
CA TRP A 695 29.32 1.01 6.02
C TRP A 695 30.62 1.64 5.51
N SER A 696 30.64 2.11 4.27
CA SER A 696 31.79 2.82 3.70
C SER A 696 31.36 3.92 2.73
N PRO A 697 32.19 4.94 2.47
CA PRO A 697 31.91 6.00 1.52
C PRO A 697 32.18 5.63 0.06
N GLU A 698 32.48 4.36 -0.22
CA GLU A 698 32.64 3.85 -1.58
C GLU A 698 31.33 4.01 -2.35
N ALA A 699 31.43 4.46 -3.61
CA ALA A 699 30.24 4.80 -4.40
C ALA A 699 29.28 3.61 -4.57
N TYR A 700 29.80 2.41 -4.85
CA TYR A 700 28.99 1.20 -4.96
C TYR A 700 28.18 0.95 -3.68
N VAL A 701 28.82 0.97 -2.51
CA VAL A 701 28.17 0.70 -1.22
C VAL A 701 27.15 1.79 -0.88
N LEU A 702 27.56 3.07 -0.98
CA LEU A 702 26.70 4.18 -0.59
C LEU A 702 25.49 4.33 -1.52
N ARG A 703 25.68 4.19 -2.85
CA ARG A 703 24.61 4.25 -3.84
C ARG A 703 23.64 3.07 -3.70
N SER A 704 24.13 1.88 -3.32
CA SER A 704 23.27 0.72 -3.03
C SER A 704 22.37 0.95 -1.82
N ALA A 705 22.87 1.58 -0.77
CA ALA A 705 22.11 1.95 0.42
C ALA A 705 21.30 3.24 0.24
N ALA A 706 21.55 4.02 -0.82
CA ALA A 706 20.87 5.29 -1.06
C ALA A 706 19.36 5.13 -1.23
N SER A 707 18.62 6.00 -0.58
CA SER A 707 17.18 6.09 -0.60
C SER A 707 16.76 7.54 -0.36
N ALA A 708 15.59 7.79 0.16
CA ALA A 708 15.15 9.16 0.52
C ALA A 708 16.04 9.85 1.58
N GLY A 709 16.97 9.13 2.19
CA GLY A 709 18.03 9.56 3.10
C GLY A 709 19.13 8.52 3.14
N ALA A 710 20.03 8.59 4.11
CA ALA A 710 21.07 7.58 4.32
C ALA A 710 21.49 7.53 5.79
N ILE A 711 21.73 6.33 6.28
CA ILE A 711 22.36 6.10 7.59
C ILE A 711 23.78 5.64 7.34
N CYS A 712 24.76 6.16 8.10
CA CYS A 712 26.17 5.85 7.91
C CYS A 712 26.76 5.24 9.17
N GLN A 713 27.47 4.13 9.01
CA GLN A 713 28.33 3.54 10.03
C GLN A 713 29.79 3.63 9.58
N PHE A 714 30.25 4.83 9.27
CA PHE A 714 31.61 5.07 8.79
C PHE A 714 32.65 4.91 9.91
N ASP A 715 33.86 4.43 9.56
CA ASP A 715 34.98 4.27 10.50
C ASP A 715 35.72 5.60 10.69
N TYR A 716 35.05 6.61 11.21
CA TYR A 716 35.59 7.95 11.41
C TYR A 716 36.71 8.02 12.45
N LEU A 717 36.94 6.96 13.20
CA LEU A 717 38.04 6.85 14.18
C LEU A 717 39.36 6.31 13.56
N ASP A 718 39.30 5.74 12.37
CA ASP A 718 40.50 5.37 11.62
C ASP A 718 41.25 6.64 11.18
N PRO A 719 42.52 6.83 11.60
CA PRO A 719 43.29 7.97 11.14
C PRO A 719 43.46 8.09 9.63
N LYS A 720 43.21 6.98 8.90
CA LYS A 720 43.27 6.92 7.43
C LYS A 720 41.87 7.06 6.80
N PHE A 721 40.85 7.34 7.59
CA PHE A 721 39.48 7.48 7.07
C PHE A 721 39.42 8.59 6.01
N PRO A 722 38.89 8.28 4.81
CA PRO A 722 38.92 9.24 3.69
C PRO A 722 37.80 10.29 3.83
N LEU A 723 37.97 11.22 4.77
CA LEU A 723 36.95 12.21 5.15
C LEU A 723 36.40 13.00 3.96
N GLU A 724 37.27 13.50 3.07
CA GLU A 724 36.83 14.32 1.93
C GLU A 724 36.05 13.48 0.90
N LYS A 725 36.42 12.21 0.71
CA LYS A 725 35.65 11.28 -0.11
C LYS A 725 34.27 11.03 0.51
N ALA A 726 34.19 10.88 1.82
CA ALA A 726 32.93 10.68 2.54
C ALA A 726 32.03 11.91 2.46
N LYS A 727 32.56 13.12 2.63
CA LYS A 727 31.80 14.38 2.43
C LYS A 727 31.24 14.49 1.03
N ALA A 728 32.04 14.23 0.00
CA ALA A 728 31.61 14.28 -1.39
C ALA A 728 30.52 13.24 -1.67
N ALA A 729 30.60 12.07 -1.05
CA ALA A 729 29.61 11.01 -1.17
C ALA A 729 28.27 11.39 -0.54
N LEU A 730 28.28 11.98 0.67
CA LEU A 730 27.05 12.47 1.32
C LEU A 730 26.44 13.68 0.62
N ALA A 731 27.27 14.54 0.02
CA ALA A 731 26.79 15.64 -0.83
C ALA A 731 26.04 15.12 -2.07
N GLU A 732 26.53 14.04 -2.71
CA GLU A 732 25.84 13.35 -3.81
C GLU A 732 24.46 12.83 -3.38
N ILE A 733 24.35 12.19 -2.20
CA ILE A 733 23.07 11.74 -1.65
C ILE A 733 22.12 12.92 -1.45
N ARG A 734 22.59 14.01 -0.81
CA ARG A 734 21.78 15.20 -0.53
C ARG A 734 21.23 15.84 -1.81
N GLU A 735 22.04 15.95 -2.85
CA GLU A 735 21.64 16.50 -4.13
C GLU A 735 20.56 15.65 -4.83
N ASN A 736 20.62 14.31 -4.66
CA ASN A 736 19.70 13.37 -5.27
C ASN A 736 18.44 13.10 -4.44
N GLN A 737 18.43 13.49 -3.16
CA GLN A 737 17.35 13.21 -2.21
C GLN A 737 15.98 13.62 -2.72
N LYS A 738 15.87 14.77 -3.42
CA LYS A 738 14.63 15.29 -3.98
C LYS A 738 13.93 14.36 -4.97
N TYR A 739 14.68 13.51 -5.68
CA TYR A 739 14.11 12.59 -6.67
C TYR A 739 13.35 11.42 -6.03
N TRP A 740 13.67 11.06 -4.78
CA TRP A 740 12.97 9.99 -4.05
C TRP A 740 11.52 10.32 -3.70
N TYR A 741 11.14 11.60 -3.77
CA TYR A 741 9.75 12.06 -3.60
C TYR A 741 8.94 12.03 -4.91
N GLY A 742 9.52 11.49 -5.97
CA GLY A 742 8.90 11.32 -7.27
C GLY A 742 8.44 9.90 -7.58
N ASP A 743 8.22 9.65 -8.86
CA ASP A 743 7.88 8.36 -9.41
C ASP A 743 9.09 7.41 -9.40
N PHE A 744 8.81 6.13 -9.25
CA PHE A 744 9.82 5.07 -9.23
C PHE A 744 9.55 4.07 -10.35
N TYR A 745 10.59 3.76 -11.14
CA TYR A 745 10.52 2.78 -12.22
C TYR A 745 11.69 1.79 -12.08
N PRO A 746 11.44 0.51 -11.77
CA PRO A 746 12.46 -0.52 -11.88
C PRO A 746 12.83 -0.68 -13.36
N LEU A 747 14.11 -0.55 -13.70
CA LEU A 747 14.64 -0.75 -15.05
C LEU A 747 15.17 -2.18 -15.26
N THR A 748 15.32 -2.93 -14.19
CA THR A 748 15.64 -4.37 -14.19
C THR A 748 14.69 -5.11 -13.25
N PRO A 749 14.45 -6.41 -13.46
CA PRO A 749 13.78 -7.24 -12.47
C PRO A 749 14.56 -7.24 -11.16
N ALA A 750 13.83 -7.25 -10.02
CA ALA A 750 14.45 -7.50 -8.72
C ALA A 750 14.79 -8.98 -8.57
N THR A 751 16.03 -9.28 -8.23
CA THR A 751 16.53 -10.64 -8.02
C THR A 751 17.61 -10.64 -6.94
N THR A 752 17.81 -11.78 -6.28
CA THR A 752 18.95 -12.01 -5.36
C THR A 752 20.22 -12.45 -6.08
N GLU A 753 20.14 -12.79 -7.36
CA GLU A 753 21.26 -13.32 -8.14
C GLU A 753 22.27 -12.22 -8.50
N ALA A 754 23.54 -12.46 -8.16
CA ALA A 754 24.64 -11.52 -8.39
C ALA A 754 25.11 -11.48 -9.87
N GLU A 755 24.62 -12.34 -10.73
CA GLU A 755 24.86 -12.40 -12.16
C GLU A 755 24.10 -11.36 -12.97
N HIS A 756 23.13 -10.70 -12.36
CA HIS A 756 22.27 -9.70 -12.99
C HIS A 756 22.65 -8.27 -12.63
N TRP A 757 22.30 -7.34 -13.51
CA TRP A 757 22.29 -5.92 -13.21
C TRP A 757 21.15 -5.58 -12.24
N ALA A 758 21.34 -4.54 -11.46
CA ALA A 758 20.26 -3.85 -10.74
C ALA A 758 20.21 -2.39 -11.19
N ALA A 759 19.04 -1.92 -11.63
CA ALA A 759 18.88 -0.53 -12.05
C ALA A 759 17.44 -0.04 -11.81
N TRP A 760 17.34 1.23 -11.46
CA TRP A 760 16.05 1.92 -11.32
C TRP A 760 16.15 3.39 -11.68
N GLN A 761 15.01 3.96 -12.07
CA GLN A 761 14.83 5.37 -12.35
C GLN A 761 13.94 6.01 -11.28
N LEU A 762 14.30 7.22 -10.88
CA LEU A 762 13.44 8.12 -10.12
C LEU A 762 13.15 9.36 -10.97
N HIS A 763 11.88 9.73 -11.11
CA HIS A 763 11.45 10.86 -11.94
C HIS A 763 10.57 11.81 -11.16
N ARG A 764 10.86 13.10 -11.27
CA ARG A 764 10.06 14.22 -10.73
C ARG A 764 9.36 14.93 -11.89
N PRO A 765 8.07 14.61 -12.14
CA PRO A 765 7.33 15.24 -13.25
C PRO A 765 7.26 16.77 -13.13
N ASP A 766 7.13 17.28 -11.92
CA ASP A 766 7.09 18.72 -11.63
C ASP A 766 8.42 19.44 -11.87
N LEU A 767 9.54 18.74 -11.80
CA LEU A 767 10.87 19.24 -12.13
C LEU A 767 11.29 18.90 -13.57
N GLN A 768 10.53 18.07 -14.27
CA GLN A 768 10.89 17.48 -15.57
C GLN A 768 12.31 16.91 -15.57
N ALA A 769 12.69 16.24 -14.50
CA ALA A 769 14.03 15.77 -14.22
C ALA A 769 14.00 14.47 -13.42
N GLY A 770 15.09 13.72 -13.49
CA GLY A 770 15.21 12.49 -12.74
C GLY A 770 16.63 11.99 -12.62
N ILE A 771 16.77 10.82 -11.97
CA ILE A 771 18.03 10.08 -11.87
C ILE A 771 17.82 8.61 -12.23
N VAL A 772 18.92 7.99 -12.66
CA VAL A 772 19.06 6.54 -12.77
C VAL A 772 20.21 6.10 -11.89
N LEU A 773 19.96 5.09 -11.06
CA LEU A 773 20.99 4.36 -10.34
C LEU A 773 21.13 2.97 -10.98
N ALA A 774 22.35 2.61 -11.39
CA ALA A 774 22.62 1.34 -12.05
C ALA A 774 23.87 0.68 -11.45
N PHE A 775 23.80 -0.65 -11.32
CA PHE A 775 24.80 -1.46 -10.66
C PHE A 775 25.10 -2.70 -11.50
N ARG A 776 26.36 -2.86 -11.91
CA ARG A 776 26.85 -4.13 -12.40
C ARG A 776 27.32 -4.94 -11.19
N ARG A 777 26.52 -5.92 -10.78
CA ARG A 777 26.81 -6.75 -9.60
C ARG A 777 28.09 -7.56 -9.73
N SER A 778 28.56 -8.09 -8.62
CA SER A 778 29.89 -8.69 -8.45
C SER A 778 30.17 -9.88 -9.38
N ARG A 779 29.14 -10.61 -9.81
CA ARG A 779 29.27 -11.76 -10.72
C ARG A 779 28.66 -11.51 -12.10
N CYS A 780 28.11 -10.33 -12.38
CA CYS A 780 27.45 -10.06 -13.63
C CYS A 780 28.43 -10.10 -14.84
N PRO A 781 28.23 -10.98 -15.83
CA PRO A 781 29.15 -11.11 -16.95
C PRO A 781 29.03 -9.96 -17.97
N TYR A 782 27.89 -9.29 -18.03
CA TYR A 782 27.58 -8.31 -19.08
C TYR A 782 28.08 -6.92 -18.70
N PRO A 783 28.98 -6.28 -19.52
CA PRO A 783 29.49 -4.95 -19.21
C PRO A 783 28.53 -3.81 -19.53
N ALA A 784 27.49 -4.08 -20.32
CA ALA A 784 26.50 -3.11 -20.74
C ALA A 784 25.07 -3.64 -20.50
N LEU A 785 24.15 -2.69 -20.34
CA LEU A 785 22.70 -2.93 -20.19
C LEU A 785 21.96 -1.87 -21.01
N MET A 786 21.08 -2.32 -21.92
CA MET A 786 20.15 -1.44 -22.62
C MET A 786 18.88 -1.24 -21.80
N VAL A 787 18.45 -0.01 -21.61
CA VAL A 787 17.22 0.36 -20.89
C VAL A 787 16.48 1.47 -21.62
N GLY A 788 15.17 1.57 -21.38
CA GLY A 788 14.35 2.73 -21.75
C GLY A 788 13.89 3.48 -20.51
N LEU A 789 14.02 4.81 -20.51
CA LEU A 789 13.51 5.63 -19.42
C LEU A 789 12.02 5.90 -19.59
N HIS A 790 11.31 5.85 -18.47
CA HIS A 790 9.89 6.16 -18.40
C HIS A 790 9.65 7.67 -18.22
N ALA A 791 8.45 8.13 -18.58
CA ALA A 791 7.96 9.49 -18.35
C ALA A 791 8.86 10.60 -18.92
N VAL A 792 9.62 10.33 -19.96
CA VAL A 792 10.37 11.31 -20.76
C VAL A 792 9.58 11.64 -22.04
N ASP A 793 9.57 12.90 -22.44
CA ASP A 793 8.95 13.35 -23.68
C ASP A 793 9.88 13.04 -24.87
N PRO A 794 9.52 12.12 -25.79
CA PRO A 794 10.38 11.73 -26.89
C PRO A 794 10.84 12.89 -27.79
N GLN A 795 10.04 13.96 -27.89
CA GLN A 795 10.31 15.11 -28.73
C GLN A 795 11.21 16.17 -28.05
N ALA A 796 11.38 16.08 -26.74
CA ALA A 796 12.18 17.05 -25.99
C ALA A 796 13.68 16.69 -26.00
N LYS A 797 14.51 17.68 -25.69
CA LYS A 797 15.94 17.50 -25.43
C LYS A 797 16.20 17.51 -23.92
N TYR A 798 17.16 16.71 -23.52
CA TYR A 798 17.56 16.55 -22.13
C TYR A 798 19.08 16.78 -21.98
N ALA A 799 19.46 17.56 -20.96
CA ALA A 799 20.82 17.55 -20.46
C ALA A 799 21.00 16.29 -19.60
N VAL A 800 22.00 15.50 -19.91
CA VAL A 800 22.31 14.24 -19.24
C VAL A 800 23.71 14.30 -18.63
N GLN A 801 23.82 13.97 -17.36
CA GLN A 801 25.07 13.88 -16.63
C GLN A 801 25.34 12.44 -16.23
N TRP A 802 26.46 11.89 -16.65
CA TRP A 802 26.97 10.58 -16.28
C TRP A 802 27.98 10.77 -15.14
N ILE A 803 27.71 10.22 -13.98
CA ILE A 803 28.52 10.40 -12.77
C ILE A 803 29.10 9.05 -12.40
N ARG A 804 30.40 8.88 -12.62
CA ARG A 804 31.16 7.66 -12.34
C ARG A 804 31.39 7.49 -10.83
N GLU A 805 32.03 6.40 -10.43
CA GLU A 805 32.35 6.13 -9.02
C GLU A 805 33.38 7.10 -8.41
N ASP A 806 34.31 7.59 -9.23
CA ASP A 806 35.25 8.66 -8.85
C ASP A 806 34.63 10.05 -8.85
N ARG A 807 33.31 10.15 -9.13
CA ARG A 807 32.53 11.37 -9.28
C ARG A 807 32.91 12.23 -10.48
N THR A 808 33.70 11.69 -11.42
CA THR A 808 33.87 12.33 -12.72
C THR A 808 32.53 12.47 -13.43
N VAL A 809 32.21 13.67 -13.89
CA VAL A 809 30.95 14.00 -14.56
C VAL A 809 31.21 14.22 -16.06
N ILE A 810 30.48 13.50 -16.89
CA ILE A 810 30.40 13.70 -18.34
C ILE A 810 29.01 14.23 -18.64
N THR A 811 28.94 15.36 -19.34
CA THR A 811 27.65 15.98 -19.71
C THR A 811 27.46 15.91 -21.22
N GLU A 812 26.28 15.54 -21.66
CA GLU A 812 25.86 15.51 -23.05
C GLU A 812 24.38 15.90 -23.19
N THR A 813 23.94 16.13 -24.41
CA THR A 813 22.55 16.34 -24.74
C THR A 813 22.01 15.12 -25.46
N ARG A 814 20.85 14.61 -25.04
CA ARG A 814 20.13 13.52 -25.70
C ARG A 814 18.70 13.92 -26.01
N THR A 815 18.10 13.32 -27.03
CA THR A 815 16.65 13.43 -27.24
C THR A 815 15.90 12.53 -26.28
N GLY A 816 14.65 12.86 -25.98
CA GLY A 816 13.81 11.99 -25.15
C GLY A 816 13.60 10.61 -25.76
N GLN A 817 13.54 10.51 -27.11
CA GLN A 817 13.48 9.24 -27.81
C GLN A 817 14.72 8.38 -27.52
N GLN A 818 15.93 8.94 -27.59
CA GLN A 818 17.16 8.22 -27.24
C GLN A 818 17.17 7.75 -25.79
N LEU A 819 16.57 8.50 -24.88
CA LEU A 819 16.44 8.11 -23.47
C LEU A 819 15.39 7.02 -23.27
N ALA A 820 14.29 7.07 -24.04
CA ALA A 820 13.17 6.12 -23.89
C ALA A 820 13.43 4.75 -24.54
N GLU A 821 14.27 4.71 -25.59
CA GLU A 821 14.41 3.50 -26.42
C GLU A 821 15.83 2.92 -26.45
N ASP A 822 16.88 3.77 -26.38
CA ASP A 822 18.26 3.37 -26.70
C ASP A 822 19.29 3.85 -25.65
N LEU A 823 18.97 3.81 -24.37
CA LEU A 823 19.92 4.20 -23.35
C LEU A 823 20.82 3.03 -22.95
N GLU A 824 22.07 3.05 -23.43
CA GLU A 824 23.09 2.09 -22.98
C GLU A 824 23.76 2.55 -21.68
N LEU A 825 23.68 1.70 -20.65
CA LEU A 825 24.39 1.85 -19.37
C LEU A 825 25.64 0.96 -19.43
N HIS A 826 26.84 1.54 -19.41
CA HIS A 826 28.11 0.83 -19.56
C HIS A 826 28.99 0.91 -18.31
N LEU A 827 29.29 -0.26 -17.73
CA LEU A 827 30.17 -0.43 -16.57
C LEU A 827 31.18 -1.58 -16.88
N PRO A 828 32.42 -1.25 -17.26
CA PRO A 828 33.40 -2.28 -17.67
C PRO A 828 33.82 -3.19 -16.50
N GLN A 829 33.81 -2.68 -15.27
CA GLN A 829 34.20 -3.44 -14.08
C GLN A 829 32.97 -3.96 -13.32
N ARG A 830 33.08 -5.19 -12.78
CA ARG A 830 32.08 -5.77 -11.88
C ARG A 830 32.13 -5.12 -10.50
N GLY A 831 31.04 -5.13 -9.77
CA GLY A 831 30.94 -4.51 -8.44
C GLY A 831 31.08 -3.00 -8.50
N THR A 832 30.62 -2.37 -9.60
CA THR A 832 30.64 -0.91 -9.79
C THR A 832 29.25 -0.35 -10.07
N SER A 833 29.11 0.96 -9.87
CA SER A 833 27.86 1.69 -9.99
C SER A 833 27.95 2.90 -10.91
N LEU A 834 26.84 3.29 -11.49
CA LEU A 834 26.68 4.48 -12.30
C LEU A 834 25.48 5.27 -11.78
N LEU A 835 25.66 6.58 -11.63
CA LEU A 835 24.58 7.52 -11.43
C LEU A 835 24.43 8.36 -12.69
N LEU A 836 23.22 8.41 -13.22
CA LEU A 836 22.83 9.31 -14.31
C LEU A 836 21.82 10.30 -13.79
N ARG A 837 22.02 11.59 -14.07
CA ARG A 837 21.02 12.65 -13.85
C ARG A 837 20.58 13.18 -15.19
N TYR A 838 19.29 13.45 -15.34
CA TYR A 838 18.75 14.06 -16.55
C TYR A 838 17.74 15.15 -16.20
N ARG A 839 17.69 16.16 -17.03
CA ARG A 839 16.73 17.26 -16.94
C ARG A 839 16.34 17.75 -18.33
N ARG A 840 15.05 17.95 -18.56
CA ARG A 840 14.53 18.56 -19.78
C ARG A 840 15.15 19.95 -19.98
N LEU A 841 15.60 20.22 -21.20
CA LEU A 841 16.03 21.55 -21.61
C LEU A 841 14.80 22.35 -22.07
N GLU A 842 14.77 23.61 -21.70
CA GLU A 842 13.76 24.50 -22.24
C GLU A 842 13.95 24.63 -23.77
N PRO A 843 12.84 24.75 -24.54
CA PRO A 843 12.89 24.85 -26.00
C PRO A 843 13.76 25.97 -26.52
#